data_683f6bc0031fcba024a92c11839be62d
#
_entry.id   683f6bc0031fcba024a92c11839be62d
#
_cell.length_a   1.000
_cell.length_b   1.000
_cell.length_c   1.000
_cell.angle_alpha   90.00
_cell.angle_beta   90.00
_cell.angle_gamma   90.00
#
_symmetry.space_group_name_H-M   'P 1'
#
loop_
_entity.id
_entity.type
_entity.pdbx_description
1 polymer ?
#
loop_
_entity_poly.entity_id
_entity_poly.type
_entity_poly.pdbx_seq_one_letter_code
_entity_poly.pdbx_strand_id
1 'polypeptide(L)'
;MIGERSGENTMGDSVELSEREQKLQGLGASMLRREDARFIRGQGTYIDDIKLAGMLFGAIVRSPYAHARITGINKAKALASPGVIAVLTAQDLKPVKLHWMPTAGGDVQAVLADEKVCFQYQEVAMVLASDRYAAYDGAALVEVDYEELPAVTDPKKALSPDAPVIREDIADRKEVGHGPRTHPNHIFTWEAGNKAAADAAFTGAAVTVREEILNPRVHPCPLETCGCVASFNKATGFLTVYVTSQIPHLFRTVLAMLSGIPESKIRVVGGDIGGGFGNKVPIYPGYVVATVASIVTGLPIKWIESRIDNLSTTGFARDYHCVGELAADREGRIKGLRFSALADHGAFNSHVSASKLPAGLFSICTGSYAIPNAYCRVDAVFTNKAPGGVAYRCSLRVTEAVYLIERMMDVLAQKLGVDKAEIRRRNFVKPEQFPYTTSLGWTLDSGAYHAALDKVLKAVDYEGLRREQAAKRADPNSPTLMGIGISTFTEIVGAGPTKVCDILGIGLFDSCDIRVHPTGAVIARLGTMSQGQGHATTYAQIIATELGLPASDIVIEEGDTDKAPYGAGTWGSRSTPVAGAAAAQAARKIRDKARKIAAHLLEVGENDLEWEIDRFKVKGSPSQAKTMKEICMVAHTGNLPAGMEQGLNAVSYYDPPNLTYPFGAYLCVVDIDKFTGETKVRRFYALDDCGTRINPMVIEGQIHGGLTEAFAVAMGQQLPFDESGNHLGNSLLDYFVPTAVETPRWETDHTVTPCPHHPIGAKGVAESPHVGGIPCFSNAVIDAFAHLGVTHMDMPHSAYRVWQQCQTLGINQRAGS
;
A
#
# COMPACT_ATOMS: atom_id res chain seq x y z
N MET A 1 43.20 11.78 -1.59
CA MET A 1 43.37 11.93 -0.13
C MET A 1 41.98 12.08 0.44
N ILE A 2 41.40 10.98 0.87
CA ILE A 2 40.06 10.92 1.48
C ILE A 2 40.31 10.98 2.99
N GLY A 3 39.94 12.10 3.60
CA GLY A 3 40.05 12.29 5.04
C GLY A 3 38.96 11.53 5.78
N GLU A 4 39.36 10.60 6.61
CA GLU A 4 38.52 9.98 7.64
C GLU A 4 38.02 11.07 8.60
N ARG A 5 36.71 11.25 8.66
CA ARG A 5 36.05 11.87 9.81
C ARG A 5 35.24 10.79 10.53
N SER A 6 35.80 10.41 11.67
CA SER A 6 35.10 9.64 12.71
C SER A 6 33.90 10.45 13.22
N GLY A 7 32.70 10.12 12.73
CA GLY A 7 31.46 10.55 13.33
C GLY A 7 31.01 9.47 14.32
N GLU A 8 31.02 9.79 15.60
CA GLU A 8 30.36 8.97 16.62
C GLU A 8 28.87 8.83 16.30
N ASN A 9 28.51 7.66 15.80
CA ASN A 9 27.12 7.23 15.75
C ASN A 9 26.65 6.96 17.19
N THR A 10 25.83 7.82 17.72
CA THR A 10 25.03 7.48 18.91
C THR A 10 23.99 6.44 18.50
N MET A 11 24.40 5.18 18.48
CA MET A 11 23.49 4.04 18.43
C MET A 11 22.66 4.06 19.71
N GLY A 12 21.34 4.22 19.57
CA GLY A 12 20.40 3.87 20.65
C GLY A 12 20.57 2.39 21.01
N ASP A 13 20.44 2.08 22.29
CA ASP A 13 20.68 0.79 22.96
C ASP A 13 20.47 -0.43 22.07
N SER A 14 21.53 -0.89 21.42
CA SER A 14 21.58 -2.21 20.80
C SER A 14 21.72 -3.22 21.95
N VAL A 15 20.66 -3.99 22.20
CA VAL A 15 20.75 -5.18 23.05
C VAL A 15 21.85 -6.05 22.46
N GLU A 16 22.96 -6.23 23.18
CA GLU A 16 24.04 -7.13 22.75
C GLU A 16 23.49 -8.56 22.70
N LEU A 17 23.33 -9.08 21.48
CA LEU A 17 22.88 -10.45 21.26
C LEU A 17 23.98 -11.42 21.70
N SER A 18 23.59 -12.50 22.40
CA SER A 18 24.51 -13.59 22.73
C SER A 18 25.07 -14.23 21.45
N GLU A 19 26.22 -14.90 21.53
CA GLU A 19 26.82 -15.61 20.39
C GLU A 19 25.85 -16.60 19.71
N ARG A 20 24.95 -17.21 20.46
CA ARG A 20 23.94 -18.13 19.93
C ARG A 20 22.85 -17.38 19.17
N GLU A 21 22.36 -16.26 19.70
CA GLU A 21 21.42 -15.39 19.01
C GLU A 21 22.00 -14.81 17.73
N GLN A 22 23.29 -14.41 17.76
CA GLN A 22 24.01 -13.96 16.57
C GLN A 22 24.09 -15.05 15.49
N LYS A 23 24.32 -16.31 15.88
CA LYS A 23 24.33 -17.45 14.96
C LYS A 23 22.97 -17.75 14.35
N LEU A 24 21.88 -17.53 15.08
CA LEU A 24 20.52 -17.70 14.56
C LEU A 24 20.14 -16.64 13.57
N GLN A 25 20.69 -15.44 13.69
CA GLN A 25 20.27 -14.27 12.91
C GLN A 25 18.74 -14.08 12.97
N GLY A 26 18.17 -14.22 14.15
CA GLY A 26 16.72 -14.12 14.40
C GLY A 26 16.22 -12.69 14.46
N LEU A 27 15.16 -12.46 15.24
CA LEU A 27 14.55 -11.14 15.43
C LEU A 27 15.58 -10.12 15.95
N GLY A 28 15.54 -8.92 15.39
CA GLY A 28 16.43 -7.81 15.75
C GLY A 28 17.80 -7.82 15.05
N ALA A 29 18.20 -8.93 14.42
CA ALA A 29 19.44 -8.99 13.66
C ALA A 29 19.32 -8.19 12.35
N SER A 30 20.33 -7.34 12.08
CA SER A 30 20.43 -6.58 10.83
C SER A 30 21.02 -7.45 9.71
N MET A 31 20.26 -8.45 9.30
CA MET A 31 20.66 -9.42 8.29
C MET A 31 20.50 -8.84 6.88
N LEU A 32 21.51 -9.02 6.01
CA LEU A 32 21.41 -8.68 4.59
C LEU A 32 20.28 -9.48 3.92
N ARG A 33 19.54 -8.85 2.99
CA ARG A 33 18.48 -9.56 2.26
C ARG A 33 19.06 -10.72 1.46
N ARG A 34 18.57 -11.91 1.73
CA ARG A 34 19.05 -13.17 1.12
C ARG A 34 18.77 -13.21 -0.38
N GLU A 35 17.64 -12.66 -0.77
CA GLU A 35 17.20 -12.57 -2.16
C GLU A 35 18.09 -11.69 -3.04
N ASP A 36 18.78 -10.70 -2.49
CA ASP A 36 19.63 -9.78 -3.26
C ASP A 36 20.78 -10.48 -3.97
N ALA A 37 21.34 -11.53 -3.36
CA ALA A 37 22.48 -12.27 -3.94
C ALA A 37 22.18 -12.84 -5.33
N ARG A 38 20.94 -13.27 -5.61
CA ARG A 38 20.52 -13.73 -6.94
C ARG A 38 20.10 -12.59 -7.85
N PHE A 39 19.47 -11.53 -7.33
CA PHE A 39 19.05 -10.39 -8.13
C PHE A 39 20.23 -9.65 -8.76
N ILE A 40 21.27 -9.33 -7.99
CA ILE A 40 22.47 -8.65 -8.51
C ILE A 40 23.29 -9.51 -9.49
N ARG A 41 23.00 -10.80 -9.61
CA ARG A 41 23.58 -11.70 -10.60
C ARG A 41 22.70 -11.95 -11.81
N GLY A 42 21.56 -11.23 -11.93
CA GLY A 42 20.59 -11.44 -13.01
C GLY A 42 19.85 -12.77 -12.96
N GLN A 43 19.71 -13.38 -11.77
CA GLN A 43 19.03 -14.67 -11.55
C GLN A 43 17.59 -14.51 -11.03
N GLY A 44 17.03 -13.31 -11.14
CA GLY A 44 15.60 -13.07 -10.92
C GLY A 44 14.77 -13.68 -12.04
N THR A 45 13.53 -14.05 -11.74
CA THR A 45 12.57 -14.59 -12.70
C THR A 45 11.33 -13.72 -12.69
N TYR A 46 11.37 -12.64 -13.46
CA TYR A 46 10.27 -11.71 -13.65
C TYR A 46 9.32 -12.20 -14.74
N ILE A 47 8.16 -11.54 -14.87
CA ILE A 47 7.15 -12.00 -15.84
C ILE A 47 7.66 -12.02 -17.28
N ASP A 48 8.53 -11.10 -17.68
CA ASP A 48 9.07 -11.06 -19.05
C ASP A 48 10.09 -12.18 -19.32
N ASP A 49 10.71 -12.77 -18.27
CA ASP A 49 11.63 -13.89 -18.39
C ASP A 49 10.92 -15.22 -18.67
N ILE A 50 9.63 -15.32 -18.40
CA ILE A 50 8.84 -16.54 -18.62
C ILE A 50 8.72 -16.82 -20.12
N LYS A 51 9.21 -17.98 -20.57
CA LYS A 51 9.12 -18.44 -21.96
C LYS A 51 8.53 -19.85 -22.01
N LEU A 52 7.45 -20.00 -22.76
CA LEU A 52 6.78 -21.29 -22.96
C LEU A 52 6.78 -21.66 -24.45
N ALA A 53 6.81 -22.96 -24.77
CA ALA A 53 6.78 -23.43 -26.15
C ALA A 53 5.48 -23.02 -26.85
N GLY A 54 5.59 -22.48 -28.07
CA GLY A 54 4.43 -22.04 -28.87
C GLY A 54 3.75 -20.78 -28.33
N MET A 55 4.40 -20.02 -27.44
CA MET A 55 3.84 -18.82 -26.83
C MET A 55 3.62 -17.71 -27.86
N LEU A 56 2.42 -17.10 -27.81
CA LEU A 56 2.08 -15.89 -28.54
C LEU A 56 2.15 -14.65 -27.64
N PHE A 57 2.23 -13.49 -28.27
CA PHE A 57 2.27 -12.19 -27.62
C PHE A 57 0.97 -11.44 -27.90
N GLY A 58 0.40 -10.83 -26.85
CA GLY A 58 -0.80 -10.01 -26.92
C GLY A 58 -0.48 -8.52 -26.85
N ALA A 59 -1.04 -7.73 -27.77
CA ALA A 59 -1.06 -6.27 -27.71
C ALA A 59 -2.50 -5.77 -27.69
N ILE A 60 -2.80 -4.83 -26.80
CA ILE A 60 -4.16 -4.30 -26.63
C ILE A 60 -4.37 -3.07 -27.51
N VAL A 61 -5.48 -3.07 -28.27
CA VAL A 61 -6.00 -1.89 -28.98
C VAL A 61 -6.80 -1.05 -27.99
N ARG A 62 -6.48 0.24 -27.89
CA ARG A 62 -7.04 1.14 -26.89
C ARG A 62 -7.80 2.30 -27.52
N SER A 63 -8.84 2.79 -26.84
CA SER A 63 -9.62 3.93 -27.28
C SER A 63 -8.81 5.22 -27.22
N PRO A 64 -8.82 6.06 -28.27
CA PRO A 64 -8.30 7.42 -28.20
C PRO A 64 -9.27 8.39 -27.50
N TYR A 65 -10.54 8.01 -27.32
CA TYR A 65 -11.59 8.85 -26.73
C TYR A 65 -11.87 8.46 -25.27
N ALA A 66 -12.19 9.46 -24.46
CA ALA A 66 -12.61 9.27 -23.08
C ALA A 66 -14.07 8.81 -22.96
N HIS A 67 -14.95 9.18 -23.90
CA HIS A 67 -16.34 8.78 -23.92
C HIS A 67 -16.82 8.71 -25.37
N ALA A 68 -17.11 7.52 -25.86
CA ALA A 68 -17.57 7.31 -27.22
C ALA A 68 -18.32 6.00 -27.38
N ARG A 69 -19.29 5.94 -28.32
CA ARG A 69 -19.88 4.68 -28.80
C ARG A 69 -18.95 4.03 -29.81
N ILE A 70 -18.82 2.72 -29.77
CA ILE A 70 -18.13 1.92 -30.78
C ILE A 70 -19.17 1.55 -31.83
N THR A 71 -19.00 2.05 -33.06
CA THR A 71 -19.93 1.80 -34.18
C THR A 71 -19.42 0.71 -35.11
N GLY A 72 -18.13 0.40 -35.09
CA GLY A 72 -17.53 -0.68 -35.89
C GLY A 72 -16.10 -1.01 -35.49
N ILE A 73 -15.70 -2.26 -35.70
CA ILE A 73 -14.30 -2.71 -35.53
C ILE A 73 -13.90 -3.52 -36.76
N ASN A 74 -12.97 -2.99 -37.57
CA ASN A 74 -12.42 -3.67 -38.75
C ASN A 74 -11.05 -4.29 -38.43
N LYS A 75 -11.00 -5.60 -38.46
CA LYS A 75 -9.80 -6.42 -38.16
C LYS A 75 -9.01 -6.82 -39.42
N ALA A 76 -9.49 -6.55 -40.62
CA ALA A 76 -8.99 -7.16 -41.86
C ALA A 76 -7.51 -6.85 -42.13
N LYS A 77 -7.09 -5.59 -41.98
CA LYS A 77 -5.68 -5.18 -42.17
C LYS A 77 -4.76 -5.83 -41.15
N ALA A 78 -5.20 -5.88 -39.89
CA ALA A 78 -4.44 -6.50 -38.80
C ALA A 78 -4.24 -8.00 -39.04
N LEU A 79 -5.31 -8.72 -39.42
CA LEU A 79 -5.26 -10.16 -39.74
C LEU A 79 -4.39 -10.48 -40.96
N ALA A 80 -4.23 -9.55 -41.90
CA ALA A 80 -3.35 -9.70 -43.06
C ALA A 80 -1.88 -9.35 -42.74
N SER A 81 -1.57 -8.80 -41.58
CA SER A 81 -0.20 -8.43 -41.21
C SER A 81 0.64 -9.65 -40.86
N PRO A 82 1.91 -9.71 -41.33
CA PRO A 82 2.80 -10.82 -41.03
C PRO A 82 2.96 -11.09 -39.52
N GLY A 83 2.84 -12.34 -39.12
CA GLY A 83 3.00 -12.78 -37.73
C GLY A 83 1.74 -12.63 -36.87
N VAL A 84 0.70 -11.91 -37.31
CA VAL A 84 -0.59 -11.82 -36.61
C VAL A 84 -1.36 -13.13 -36.78
N ILE A 85 -1.84 -13.69 -35.67
CA ILE A 85 -2.55 -14.98 -35.62
C ILE A 85 -4.05 -14.78 -35.40
N ALA A 86 -4.43 -13.82 -34.52
CA ALA A 86 -5.83 -13.53 -34.21
C ALA A 86 -6.01 -12.11 -33.71
N VAL A 87 -7.26 -11.60 -33.82
CA VAL A 87 -7.70 -10.34 -33.18
C VAL A 87 -8.98 -10.64 -32.42
N LEU A 88 -8.93 -10.54 -31.10
CA LEU A 88 -10.05 -10.78 -30.21
C LEU A 88 -10.74 -9.45 -29.87
N THR A 89 -12.07 -9.45 -29.88
CA THR A 89 -12.94 -8.35 -29.46
C THR A 89 -13.88 -8.85 -28.37
N ALA A 90 -14.69 -7.98 -27.79
CA ALA A 90 -15.69 -8.36 -26.78
C ALA A 90 -16.58 -9.53 -27.23
N GLN A 91 -16.93 -9.61 -28.51
CA GLN A 91 -17.77 -10.67 -29.07
C GLN A 91 -17.09 -12.05 -28.98
N ASP A 92 -15.77 -12.09 -29.18
CA ASP A 92 -14.99 -13.34 -29.11
C ASP A 92 -14.89 -13.87 -27.66
N LEU A 93 -15.11 -13.01 -26.64
CA LEU A 93 -15.05 -13.34 -25.22
C LEU A 93 -16.38 -13.92 -24.69
N LYS A 94 -17.51 -13.57 -25.28
CA LYS A 94 -18.85 -13.99 -24.82
C LYS A 94 -19.03 -15.51 -24.74
N PRO A 95 -18.59 -16.32 -25.71
CA PRO A 95 -18.74 -17.77 -25.66
C PRO A 95 -18.00 -18.44 -24.49
N VAL A 96 -16.90 -17.86 -24.00
CA VAL A 96 -16.14 -18.35 -22.84
C VAL A 96 -16.57 -17.71 -21.53
N LYS A 97 -17.62 -16.89 -21.55
CA LYS A 97 -18.21 -16.21 -20.36
C LYS A 97 -17.25 -15.30 -19.58
N LEU A 98 -16.17 -14.87 -20.20
CA LEU A 98 -15.14 -13.99 -19.63
C LEU A 98 -15.11 -12.64 -20.33
N HIS A 99 -16.26 -12.11 -20.70
CA HIS A 99 -16.40 -10.79 -21.33
C HIS A 99 -16.56 -9.64 -20.31
N TRP A 100 -16.70 -9.98 -19.04
CA TRP A 100 -16.77 -9.05 -17.93
C TRP A 100 -15.93 -9.55 -16.75
N MET A 101 -15.63 -8.70 -15.80
CA MET A 101 -14.93 -9.05 -14.56
C MET A 101 -15.48 -8.24 -13.39
N PRO A 102 -15.62 -8.79 -12.18
CA PRO A 102 -15.81 -8.00 -10.98
C PRO A 102 -14.50 -7.29 -10.66
N THR A 103 -14.63 -6.07 -10.17
CA THR A 103 -13.52 -5.36 -9.57
C THR A 103 -13.41 -5.72 -8.07
N ALA A 104 -12.28 -5.46 -7.47
CA ALA A 104 -12.12 -5.66 -6.02
C ALA A 104 -13.07 -4.78 -5.18
N GLY A 105 -13.64 -3.73 -5.78
CA GLY A 105 -14.66 -2.86 -5.19
C GLY A 105 -16.10 -3.32 -5.38
N GLY A 106 -16.34 -4.47 -6.01
CA GLY A 106 -17.67 -5.03 -6.23
C GLY A 106 -18.47 -4.44 -7.42
N ASP A 107 -17.81 -3.70 -8.31
CA ASP A 107 -18.36 -3.27 -9.59
C ASP A 107 -18.06 -4.30 -10.70
N VAL A 108 -18.72 -4.14 -11.85
CA VAL A 108 -18.51 -4.94 -13.05
C VAL A 108 -17.89 -4.07 -14.13
N GLN A 109 -16.78 -4.51 -14.69
CA GLN A 109 -16.11 -3.87 -15.81
C GLN A 109 -16.07 -4.84 -17.01
N ALA A 110 -16.33 -4.34 -18.21
CA ALA A 110 -16.08 -5.11 -19.42
C ALA A 110 -14.59 -5.37 -19.57
N VAL A 111 -14.22 -6.58 -19.96
CA VAL A 111 -12.82 -6.97 -20.22
C VAL A 111 -12.30 -6.27 -21.48
N LEU A 112 -13.11 -6.26 -22.54
CA LEU A 112 -12.94 -5.41 -23.73
C LEU A 112 -14.24 -4.64 -23.93
N ALA A 113 -14.15 -3.35 -24.25
CA ALA A 113 -15.31 -2.53 -24.54
C ALA A 113 -16.07 -3.07 -25.76
N ASP A 114 -17.38 -3.20 -25.64
CA ASP A 114 -18.27 -3.72 -26.67
C ASP A 114 -18.97 -2.59 -27.44
N GLU A 115 -19.83 -1.85 -26.75
CA GLU A 115 -20.68 -0.82 -27.37
C GLU A 115 -20.20 0.60 -27.06
N LYS A 116 -19.49 0.79 -25.95
CA LYS A 116 -19.10 2.11 -25.46
C LYS A 116 -17.76 2.06 -24.70
N VAL A 117 -16.95 3.10 -24.88
CA VAL A 117 -15.78 3.40 -24.05
C VAL A 117 -16.11 4.53 -23.10
N CYS A 118 -15.63 4.42 -21.86
CA CYS A 118 -15.93 5.32 -20.76
C CYS A 118 -14.72 6.10 -20.24
N PHE A 119 -13.53 5.79 -20.72
CA PHE A 119 -12.30 6.53 -20.43
C PHE A 119 -11.29 6.36 -21.57
N GLN A 120 -10.39 7.34 -21.74
CA GLN A 120 -9.32 7.27 -22.73
C GLN A 120 -8.35 6.12 -22.39
N TYR A 121 -7.90 5.38 -23.39
CA TYR A 121 -7.10 4.17 -23.32
C TYR A 121 -7.85 2.91 -22.84
N GLN A 122 -9.17 2.93 -22.69
CA GLN A 122 -9.93 1.70 -22.39
C GLN A 122 -9.68 0.62 -23.45
N GLU A 123 -9.62 -0.62 -23.00
CA GLU A 123 -9.34 -1.80 -23.80
C GLU A 123 -10.51 -2.10 -24.77
N VAL A 124 -10.22 -2.23 -26.09
CA VAL A 124 -11.22 -2.49 -27.14
C VAL A 124 -11.01 -3.82 -27.83
N ALA A 125 -9.76 -4.17 -28.12
CA ALA A 125 -9.42 -5.46 -28.75
C ALA A 125 -8.03 -5.92 -28.29
N MET A 126 -7.72 -7.22 -28.50
CA MET A 126 -6.38 -7.77 -28.32
C MET A 126 -5.92 -8.45 -29.60
N VAL A 127 -4.76 -8.04 -30.09
CA VAL A 127 -4.07 -8.71 -31.21
C VAL A 127 -3.10 -9.74 -30.66
N LEU A 128 -3.13 -10.95 -31.21
CA LEU A 128 -2.23 -12.04 -30.89
C LEU A 128 -1.28 -12.27 -32.07
N ALA A 129 0.03 -12.32 -31.79
CA ALA A 129 1.04 -12.52 -32.80
C ALA A 129 2.18 -13.43 -32.33
N SER A 130 3.01 -13.87 -33.27
CA SER A 130 4.18 -14.73 -33.05
C SER A 130 5.26 -14.08 -32.20
N ASP A 131 5.31 -12.78 -32.19
CA ASP A 131 6.26 -11.99 -31.40
C ASP A 131 5.65 -10.63 -31.00
N ARG A 132 6.33 -9.92 -30.10
CA ARG A 132 5.89 -8.65 -29.53
C ARG A 132 5.72 -7.55 -30.59
N TYR A 133 6.64 -7.47 -31.54
CA TYR A 133 6.63 -6.41 -32.55
C TYR A 133 5.46 -6.60 -33.50
N ALA A 134 5.25 -7.81 -34.02
CA ALA A 134 4.11 -8.14 -34.85
C ALA A 134 2.76 -7.92 -34.13
N ALA A 135 2.71 -8.12 -32.81
CA ALA A 135 1.51 -7.83 -32.03
C ALA A 135 1.19 -6.34 -31.98
N TYR A 136 2.18 -5.47 -31.75
CA TYR A 136 2.00 -4.01 -31.75
C TYR A 136 1.71 -3.45 -33.14
N ASP A 137 2.42 -3.92 -34.18
CA ASP A 137 2.16 -3.53 -35.57
C ASP A 137 0.74 -3.93 -35.98
N GLY A 138 0.31 -5.13 -35.62
CA GLY A 138 -1.07 -5.59 -35.84
C GLY A 138 -2.10 -4.76 -35.07
N ALA A 139 -1.81 -4.38 -33.83
CA ALA A 139 -2.72 -3.56 -33.04
C ALA A 139 -2.92 -2.16 -33.67
N ALA A 140 -1.88 -1.58 -34.25
CA ALA A 140 -1.96 -0.29 -34.96
C ALA A 140 -2.78 -0.37 -36.27
N LEU A 141 -3.03 -1.56 -36.80
CA LEU A 141 -3.81 -1.80 -38.02
C LEU A 141 -5.28 -2.14 -37.77
N VAL A 142 -5.70 -2.29 -36.51
CA VAL A 142 -7.12 -2.43 -36.17
C VAL A 142 -7.79 -1.07 -36.27
N GLU A 143 -8.79 -0.96 -37.13
CA GLU A 143 -9.56 0.24 -37.31
C GLU A 143 -10.83 0.19 -36.47
N VAL A 144 -11.06 1.18 -35.63
CA VAL A 144 -12.25 1.27 -34.76
C VAL A 144 -12.99 2.59 -35.11
N ASP A 145 -14.26 2.47 -35.46
CA ASP A 145 -15.13 3.62 -35.72
C ASP A 145 -15.82 4.03 -34.40
N TYR A 146 -15.75 5.33 -34.11
CA TYR A 146 -16.29 5.91 -32.87
C TYR A 146 -17.29 7.04 -33.19
N GLU A 147 -18.30 7.13 -32.32
CA GLU A 147 -19.16 8.30 -32.19
C GLU A 147 -18.87 8.94 -30.82
N GLU A 148 -18.24 10.12 -30.85
CA GLU A 148 -17.83 10.81 -29.64
C GLU A 148 -19.03 11.28 -28.81
N LEU A 149 -18.96 11.16 -27.50
CA LEU A 149 -19.95 11.57 -26.50
C LEU A 149 -19.38 12.63 -25.56
N PRO A 150 -20.22 13.50 -24.97
CA PRO A 150 -19.78 14.44 -23.95
C PRO A 150 -19.10 13.69 -22.77
N ALA A 151 -17.99 14.26 -22.27
CA ALA A 151 -17.25 13.72 -21.14
C ALA A 151 -17.37 14.62 -19.90
N VAL A 152 -17.21 14.04 -18.71
CA VAL A 152 -17.10 14.76 -17.43
C VAL A 152 -15.91 14.22 -16.65
N THR A 153 -14.95 15.09 -16.34
CA THR A 153 -13.72 14.76 -15.60
C THR A 153 -13.63 15.44 -14.24
N ASP A 154 -14.44 16.46 -14.00
CA ASP A 154 -14.55 17.13 -12.70
C ASP A 154 -15.57 16.39 -11.83
N PRO A 155 -15.16 15.78 -10.70
CA PRO A 155 -16.07 15.02 -9.84
C PRO A 155 -17.17 15.91 -9.23
N LYS A 156 -16.93 17.21 -9.04
CA LYS A 156 -17.96 18.16 -8.55
C LYS A 156 -19.06 18.37 -9.61
N LYS A 157 -18.70 18.35 -10.90
CA LYS A 157 -19.65 18.46 -12.02
C LYS A 157 -20.37 17.14 -12.33
N ALA A 158 -19.75 15.99 -11.97
CA ALA A 158 -20.30 14.67 -12.29
C ALA A 158 -21.68 14.37 -11.66
N LEU A 159 -22.07 15.10 -10.62
CA LEU A 159 -23.37 15.01 -9.96
C LEU A 159 -24.37 16.10 -10.38
N SER A 160 -24.00 16.98 -11.32
CA SER A 160 -24.90 18.00 -11.86
C SER A 160 -26.04 17.36 -12.66
N PRO A 161 -27.26 17.91 -12.65
CA PRO A 161 -28.41 17.30 -13.33
C PRO A 161 -28.21 17.10 -14.85
N ASP A 162 -27.34 17.90 -15.47
CA ASP A 162 -26.99 17.90 -16.89
C ASP A 162 -25.71 17.10 -17.21
N ALA A 163 -25.08 16.48 -16.21
CA ALA A 163 -23.88 15.68 -16.40
C ALA A 163 -24.17 14.44 -17.28
N PRO A 164 -23.26 14.10 -18.21
CA PRO A 164 -23.42 12.89 -19.01
C PRO A 164 -23.42 11.66 -18.12
N VAL A 165 -24.31 10.70 -18.41
CA VAL A 165 -24.35 9.42 -17.70
C VAL A 165 -23.24 8.53 -18.24
N ILE A 166 -22.30 8.17 -17.38
CA ILE A 166 -21.12 7.37 -17.77
C ILE A 166 -21.47 5.88 -17.79
N ARG A 167 -22.20 5.40 -16.76
CA ARG A 167 -22.56 3.99 -16.55
C ARG A 167 -24.08 3.80 -16.68
N GLU A 168 -24.56 3.81 -17.94
CA GLU A 168 -25.97 3.58 -18.26
C GLU A 168 -26.44 2.17 -17.84
N ASP A 169 -25.51 1.18 -17.89
CA ASP A 169 -25.75 -0.22 -17.53
C ASP A 169 -26.12 -0.43 -16.05
N ILE A 170 -25.82 0.52 -15.19
CA ILE A 170 -26.14 0.50 -13.76
C ILE A 170 -26.92 1.73 -13.30
N ALA A 171 -27.49 2.49 -14.25
CA ALA A 171 -28.21 3.74 -13.95
C ALA A 171 -29.44 3.53 -13.05
N ASP A 172 -30.08 2.36 -13.12
CA ASP A 172 -31.30 2.04 -12.35
C ASP A 172 -31.06 1.55 -10.92
N ARG A 173 -29.80 1.47 -10.46
CA ARG A 173 -29.50 1.13 -9.07
C ARG A 173 -30.11 2.16 -8.12
N LYS A 174 -30.98 1.71 -7.20
CA LYS A 174 -31.78 2.60 -6.33
C LYS A 174 -31.08 2.97 -5.03
N GLU A 175 -30.24 2.10 -4.48
CA GLU A 175 -29.57 2.31 -3.19
C GLU A 175 -28.06 2.22 -3.33
N VAL A 176 -27.37 3.13 -2.66
CA VAL A 176 -25.93 3.23 -2.68
C VAL A 176 -25.42 3.56 -1.28
N GLY A 177 -25.05 2.54 -0.51
CA GLY A 177 -24.51 2.70 0.83
C GLY A 177 -25.56 3.25 1.83
N HIS A 178 -25.23 4.35 2.51
CA HIS A 178 -26.04 4.92 3.60
C HIS A 178 -27.07 5.97 3.16
N GLY A 179 -27.26 6.19 1.88
CA GLY A 179 -28.18 7.23 1.39
C GLY A 179 -28.72 6.97 -0.01
N PRO A 180 -29.77 7.71 -0.42
CA PRO A 180 -30.32 7.59 -1.75
C PRO A 180 -29.33 8.08 -2.81
N ARG A 181 -29.35 7.43 -3.96
CA ARG A 181 -28.59 7.85 -5.12
C ARG A 181 -29.13 9.17 -5.66
N THR A 182 -28.27 10.19 -5.80
CA THR A 182 -28.66 11.52 -6.25
C THR A 182 -28.54 11.74 -7.74
N HIS A 183 -27.68 10.94 -8.40
CA HIS A 183 -27.42 11.00 -9.84
C HIS A 183 -26.94 9.63 -10.35
N PRO A 184 -27.12 9.25 -11.64
CA PRO A 184 -26.56 8.00 -12.18
C PRO A 184 -25.05 7.83 -12.00
N ASN A 185 -24.29 8.92 -11.95
CA ASN A 185 -22.85 8.86 -11.67
C ASN A 185 -22.50 8.78 -10.18
N HIS A 186 -23.45 8.83 -9.26
CA HIS A 186 -23.21 8.65 -7.83
C HIS A 186 -23.05 7.16 -7.53
N ILE A 187 -21.90 6.74 -6.96
CA ILE A 187 -21.58 5.33 -6.70
C ILE A 187 -22.12 4.91 -5.34
N PHE A 188 -21.74 5.64 -4.28
CA PHE A 188 -22.20 5.41 -2.90
C PHE A 188 -22.01 6.65 -2.02
N THR A 189 -22.77 6.71 -0.93
CA THR A 189 -22.47 7.50 0.26
C THR A 189 -22.09 6.53 1.39
N TRP A 190 -21.03 6.84 2.13
CA TRP A 190 -20.62 6.11 3.31
C TRP A 190 -20.38 7.08 4.46
N GLU A 191 -20.81 6.70 5.67
CA GLU A 191 -20.76 7.53 6.86
C GLU A 191 -20.25 6.74 8.07
N ALA A 192 -19.53 7.44 8.98
CA ALA A 192 -19.09 6.89 10.25
C ALA A 192 -19.11 7.97 11.34
N GLY A 193 -19.27 7.55 12.59
CA GLY A 193 -19.32 8.41 13.75
C GLY A 193 -20.72 8.94 14.04
N ASN A 194 -20.80 10.04 14.82
CA ASN A 194 -22.08 10.61 15.28
C ASN A 194 -22.23 12.05 14.79
N LYS A 195 -23.04 12.24 13.74
CA LYS A 195 -23.27 13.56 13.14
C LYS A 195 -23.85 14.56 14.13
N ALA A 196 -24.85 14.19 14.91
CA ALA A 196 -25.52 15.09 15.85
C ALA A 196 -24.56 15.56 16.98
N ALA A 197 -23.75 14.65 17.51
CA ALA A 197 -22.75 14.99 18.52
C ALA A 197 -21.63 15.88 17.97
N ALA A 198 -21.17 15.61 16.74
CA ALA A 198 -20.21 16.46 16.06
C ALA A 198 -20.80 17.87 15.83
N ASP A 199 -22.02 17.99 15.27
CA ASP A 199 -22.66 19.28 15.03
C ASP A 199 -22.87 20.09 16.33
N ALA A 200 -23.25 19.44 17.44
CA ALA A 200 -23.37 20.07 18.75
C ALA A 200 -22.04 20.63 19.26
N ALA A 201 -20.92 19.91 19.00
CA ALA A 201 -19.59 20.38 19.37
C ALA A 201 -19.17 21.64 18.61
N PHE A 202 -19.64 21.83 17.38
CA PHE A 202 -19.41 23.06 16.61
C PHE A 202 -20.24 24.23 17.09
N THR A 203 -21.48 23.99 17.50
CA THR A 203 -22.39 25.06 18.00
C THR A 203 -21.85 25.75 19.26
N GLY A 204 -21.18 25.00 20.15
CA GLY A 204 -20.59 25.50 21.38
C GLY A 204 -19.10 25.87 21.34
N ALA A 205 -18.46 25.78 20.15
CA ALA A 205 -17.03 25.95 20.01
C ALA A 205 -16.59 27.41 20.19
N ALA A 206 -15.46 27.61 20.86
CA ALA A 206 -14.82 28.91 20.96
C ALA A 206 -14.07 29.27 19.67
N VAL A 207 -13.52 28.28 18.96
CA VAL A 207 -12.80 28.43 17.72
C VAL A 207 -13.22 27.33 16.77
N THR A 208 -13.48 27.67 15.52
CA THR A 208 -13.68 26.73 14.42
C THR A 208 -12.73 27.03 13.27
N VAL A 209 -12.25 26.00 12.62
CA VAL A 209 -11.45 26.10 11.38
C VAL A 209 -12.01 25.16 10.33
N ARG A 210 -11.88 25.54 9.07
CA ARG A 210 -12.34 24.78 7.90
C ARG A 210 -11.36 24.96 6.76
N GLU A 211 -10.99 23.87 6.09
CA GLU A 211 -10.19 23.89 4.86
C GLU A 211 -10.75 22.90 3.84
N GLU A 212 -10.59 23.26 2.56
CA GLU A 212 -10.76 22.37 1.44
C GLU A 212 -9.38 21.89 1.00
N ILE A 213 -9.23 20.58 0.82
CA ILE A 213 -7.94 19.95 0.59
C ILE A 213 -8.07 18.97 -0.57
N LEU A 214 -7.29 19.17 -1.62
CA LEU A 214 -7.20 18.24 -2.74
C LEU A 214 -6.09 17.22 -2.49
N ASN A 215 -6.47 15.94 -2.56
CA ASN A 215 -5.52 14.85 -2.75
C ASN A 215 -5.46 14.55 -4.25
N PRO A 216 -4.40 14.93 -4.98
CA PRO A 216 -4.35 14.79 -6.43
C PRO A 216 -4.34 13.32 -6.86
N ARG A 217 -4.83 13.04 -8.07
CA ARG A 217 -4.68 11.73 -8.68
C ARG A 217 -3.22 11.45 -8.95
N VAL A 218 -2.73 10.27 -8.52
CA VAL A 218 -1.33 9.84 -8.61
C VAL A 218 -1.25 8.37 -9.01
N HIS A 219 -0.04 7.91 -9.33
CA HIS A 219 0.25 6.53 -9.73
C HIS A 219 1.48 6.00 -9.00
N PRO A 220 1.48 4.76 -8.46
CA PRO A 220 2.62 4.20 -7.74
C PRO A 220 3.85 3.91 -8.61
N CYS A 221 3.68 3.79 -9.91
CA CYS A 221 4.72 3.64 -10.92
C CYS A 221 5.79 2.58 -10.57
N PRO A 222 5.40 1.31 -10.27
CA PRO A 222 6.37 0.27 -10.02
C PRO A 222 7.26 0.08 -11.24
N LEU A 223 8.54 -0.25 -11.03
CA LEU A 223 9.51 -0.34 -12.13
C LEU A 223 9.13 -1.43 -13.14
N GLU A 224 8.68 -2.60 -12.67
CA GLU A 224 8.01 -3.59 -13.50
C GLU A 224 6.53 -3.24 -13.63
N THR A 225 6.03 -3.18 -14.86
CA THR A 225 4.60 -2.96 -15.16
C THR A 225 3.76 -4.20 -14.89
N CYS A 226 2.44 -4.13 -15.09
CA CYS A 226 1.57 -5.30 -14.99
C CYS A 226 1.76 -6.24 -16.18
N GLY A 227 1.66 -7.55 -15.93
CA GLY A 227 1.76 -8.54 -17.00
C GLY A 227 1.44 -9.95 -16.55
N CYS A 228 1.15 -10.83 -17.52
CA CYS A 228 0.93 -12.25 -17.26
C CYS A 228 1.36 -13.12 -18.44
N VAL A 229 1.56 -14.41 -18.12
CA VAL A 229 1.62 -15.48 -19.11
C VAL A 229 0.56 -16.51 -18.75
N ALA A 230 -0.51 -16.59 -19.51
CA ALA A 230 -1.58 -17.57 -19.33
C ALA A 230 -1.37 -18.78 -20.24
N SER A 231 -1.53 -19.99 -19.71
CA SER A 231 -1.39 -21.25 -20.46
C SER A 231 -2.51 -22.21 -20.11
N PHE A 232 -3.45 -22.39 -21.04
CA PHE A 232 -4.57 -23.32 -20.90
C PHE A 232 -4.33 -24.61 -21.69
N ASN A 233 -4.35 -25.74 -21.02
CA ASN A 233 -4.25 -27.06 -21.63
C ASN A 233 -5.66 -27.60 -21.95
N LYS A 234 -6.04 -27.58 -23.24
CA LYS A 234 -7.35 -28.05 -23.70
C LYS A 234 -7.64 -29.53 -23.39
N ALA A 235 -6.62 -30.37 -23.32
CA ALA A 235 -6.81 -31.82 -23.09
C ALA A 235 -7.16 -32.10 -21.61
N THR A 236 -6.57 -31.36 -20.67
CA THR A 236 -6.80 -31.57 -19.22
C THR A 236 -7.78 -30.57 -18.62
N GLY A 237 -8.05 -29.46 -19.30
CA GLY A 237 -8.79 -28.32 -18.78
C GLY A 237 -8.03 -27.56 -17.69
N PHE A 238 -6.70 -27.70 -17.60
CA PHE A 238 -5.88 -27.07 -16.59
C PHE A 238 -5.35 -25.71 -17.06
N LEU A 239 -5.51 -24.69 -16.24
CA LEU A 239 -5.04 -23.33 -16.50
C LEU A 239 -3.89 -22.99 -15.55
N THR A 240 -2.75 -22.60 -16.10
CA THR A 240 -1.65 -21.99 -15.34
C THR A 240 -1.51 -20.53 -15.73
N VAL A 241 -1.48 -19.62 -14.74
CA VAL A 241 -1.27 -18.18 -14.97
C VAL A 241 -0.08 -17.72 -14.16
N TYR A 242 1.01 -17.36 -14.84
CA TYR A 242 2.09 -16.59 -14.26
C TYR A 242 1.68 -15.11 -14.29
N VAL A 243 1.81 -14.39 -13.15
CA VAL A 243 1.22 -13.06 -13.06
C VAL A 243 1.97 -12.16 -12.08
N THR A 244 2.02 -10.88 -12.41
CA THR A 244 2.52 -9.82 -11.49
C THR A 244 1.42 -9.41 -10.51
N SER A 245 0.96 -10.31 -9.64
CA SER A 245 -0.14 -10.02 -8.69
C SER A 245 0.33 -10.07 -7.24
N GLN A 246 -0.12 -9.10 -6.44
CA GLN A 246 0.10 -9.09 -4.99
C GLN A 246 -0.80 -10.08 -4.23
N ILE A 247 -1.85 -10.63 -4.91
CA ILE A 247 -2.92 -11.44 -4.30
C ILE A 247 -3.17 -12.76 -5.05
N PRO A 248 -2.15 -13.64 -5.24
CA PRO A 248 -2.25 -14.78 -6.14
C PRO A 248 -3.40 -15.75 -5.82
N HIS A 249 -3.73 -15.99 -4.55
CA HIS A 249 -4.85 -16.86 -4.16
C HIS A 249 -6.20 -16.23 -4.47
N LEU A 250 -6.39 -14.94 -4.14
CA LEU A 250 -7.61 -14.20 -4.50
C LEU A 250 -7.76 -14.11 -6.02
N PHE A 251 -6.65 -13.89 -6.75
CA PHE A 251 -6.64 -13.89 -8.20
C PHE A 251 -7.14 -15.23 -8.77
N ARG A 252 -6.65 -16.38 -8.24
CA ARG A 252 -7.14 -17.72 -8.60
C ARG A 252 -8.63 -17.88 -8.37
N THR A 253 -9.11 -17.48 -7.19
CA THR A 253 -10.53 -17.58 -6.82
C THR A 253 -11.41 -16.74 -7.76
N VAL A 254 -11.02 -15.49 -8.06
CA VAL A 254 -11.76 -14.64 -8.99
C VAL A 254 -11.79 -15.24 -10.40
N LEU A 255 -10.66 -15.75 -10.91
CA LEU A 255 -10.64 -16.44 -12.21
C LEU A 255 -11.59 -17.64 -12.24
N ALA A 256 -11.62 -18.43 -11.17
CA ALA A 256 -12.54 -19.59 -11.07
C ALA A 256 -14.00 -19.14 -11.08
N MET A 257 -14.35 -18.10 -10.31
CA MET A 257 -15.70 -17.54 -10.27
C MET A 257 -16.18 -17.04 -11.63
N LEU A 258 -15.29 -16.37 -12.39
CA LEU A 258 -15.61 -15.81 -13.70
C LEU A 258 -15.70 -16.88 -14.78
N SER A 259 -14.69 -17.74 -14.88
CA SER A 259 -14.56 -18.71 -15.98
C SER A 259 -15.43 -19.95 -15.80
N GLY A 260 -15.82 -20.25 -14.57
CA GLY A 260 -16.46 -21.53 -14.21
C GLY A 260 -15.47 -22.72 -14.28
N ILE A 261 -14.17 -22.49 -14.50
CA ILE A 261 -13.14 -23.52 -14.36
C ILE A 261 -13.01 -23.85 -12.87
N PRO A 262 -13.09 -25.11 -12.45
CA PRO A 262 -12.89 -25.48 -11.05
C PRO A 262 -11.56 -24.93 -10.51
N GLU A 263 -11.58 -24.36 -9.33
CA GLU A 263 -10.39 -23.73 -8.73
C GLU A 263 -9.20 -24.69 -8.59
N SER A 264 -9.49 -25.98 -8.39
CA SER A 264 -8.51 -27.07 -8.38
C SER A 264 -7.82 -27.33 -9.73
N LYS A 265 -8.30 -26.73 -10.82
CA LYS A 265 -7.70 -26.75 -12.16
C LYS A 265 -7.06 -25.43 -12.56
N ILE A 266 -6.96 -24.50 -11.63
CA ILE A 266 -6.30 -23.21 -11.85
C ILE A 266 -5.11 -23.10 -10.90
N ARG A 267 -3.92 -22.92 -11.44
CA ARG A 267 -2.71 -22.59 -10.72
C ARG A 267 -2.28 -21.17 -11.06
N VAL A 268 -2.08 -20.34 -10.06
CA VAL A 268 -1.52 -19.00 -10.20
C VAL A 268 -0.13 -18.99 -9.61
N VAL A 269 0.83 -18.45 -10.34
CA VAL A 269 2.24 -18.39 -9.96
C VAL A 269 2.73 -16.96 -10.07
N GLY A 270 3.07 -16.35 -8.93
CA GLY A 270 3.89 -15.14 -8.88
C GLY A 270 5.36 -15.55 -8.92
N GLY A 271 6.13 -14.97 -9.83
CA GLY A 271 7.59 -15.04 -9.81
C GLY A 271 8.20 -13.98 -8.92
N ASP A 272 9.34 -13.45 -9.31
CA ASP A 272 9.84 -12.19 -8.74
C ASP A 272 8.99 -11.04 -9.28
N ILE A 273 8.61 -10.12 -8.39
CA ILE A 273 7.79 -8.96 -8.77
C ILE A 273 8.58 -7.68 -8.51
N GLY A 274 8.78 -6.89 -9.57
CA GLY A 274 9.54 -5.64 -9.58
C GLY A 274 8.77 -4.44 -9.04
N GLY A 275 8.33 -4.51 -7.79
CA GLY A 275 7.51 -3.51 -7.13
C GLY A 275 6.01 -3.76 -7.30
N GLY A 276 5.24 -3.35 -6.30
CA GLY A 276 3.78 -3.46 -6.32
C GLY A 276 3.10 -2.18 -5.87
N PHE A 277 3.37 -1.75 -4.64
CA PHE A 277 2.91 -0.51 -4.01
C PHE A 277 1.38 -0.31 -4.08
N GLY A 278 0.61 -1.40 -4.28
CA GLY A 278 -0.83 -1.39 -4.49
C GLY A 278 -1.25 -1.49 -5.97
N ASN A 279 -0.39 -1.13 -6.94
CA ASN A 279 -0.72 -1.22 -8.38
C ASN A 279 -1.12 -2.63 -8.80
N LYS A 280 -0.54 -3.67 -8.22
CA LYS A 280 -0.71 -5.07 -8.61
C LYS A 280 -1.70 -5.84 -7.71
N VAL A 281 -2.55 -5.13 -6.94
CA VAL A 281 -3.67 -5.73 -6.20
C VAL A 281 -4.90 -5.91 -7.07
N PRO A 282 -5.37 -4.93 -7.88
CA PRO A 282 -6.52 -5.15 -8.75
C PRO A 282 -6.27 -6.20 -9.83
N ILE A 283 -7.36 -6.80 -10.30
CA ILE A 283 -7.37 -7.66 -11.48
C ILE A 283 -7.76 -6.80 -12.67
N TYR A 284 -6.81 -6.58 -13.58
CA TYR A 284 -7.01 -5.71 -14.74
C TYR A 284 -7.51 -6.47 -15.97
N PRO A 285 -8.21 -5.80 -16.90
CA PRO A 285 -8.68 -6.40 -18.14
C PRO A 285 -7.61 -7.15 -18.92
N GLY A 286 -6.38 -6.64 -18.97
CA GLY A 286 -5.26 -7.27 -19.65
C GLY A 286 -4.94 -8.70 -19.15
N TYR A 287 -5.00 -8.95 -17.84
CA TYR A 287 -4.82 -10.29 -17.29
C TYR A 287 -5.93 -11.25 -17.76
N VAL A 288 -7.17 -10.77 -17.77
CA VAL A 288 -8.34 -11.57 -18.11
C VAL A 288 -8.36 -11.87 -19.61
N VAL A 289 -8.13 -10.87 -20.47
CA VAL A 289 -8.13 -11.08 -21.91
C VAL A 289 -7.00 -12.01 -22.38
N ALA A 290 -5.80 -11.93 -21.76
CA ALA A 290 -4.72 -12.87 -22.04
C ALA A 290 -5.10 -14.30 -21.62
N THR A 291 -5.80 -14.45 -20.49
CA THR A 291 -6.33 -15.74 -20.04
C THR A 291 -7.37 -16.29 -21.02
N VAL A 292 -8.32 -15.47 -21.45
CA VAL A 292 -9.33 -15.86 -22.48
C VAL A 292 -8.65 -16.23 -23.78
N ALA A 293 -7.69 -15.43 -24.23
CA ALA A 293 -6.93 -15.71 -25.44
C ALA A 293 -6.25 -17.09 -25.39
N SER A 294 -5.70 -17.48 -24.23
CA SER A 294 -5.13 -18.81 -24.03
C SER A 294 -6.18 -19.91 -24.07
N ILE A 295 -7.36 -19.69 -23.46
CA ILE A 295 -8.48 -20.65 -23.50
C ILE A 295 -8.96 -20.87 -24.94
N VAL A 296 -9.14 -19.81 -25.70
CA VAL A 296 -9.64 -19.85 -27.09
C VAL A 296 -8.64 -20.52 -27.99
N THR A 297 -7.38 -20.13 -27.97
CA THR A 297 -6.33 -20.67 -28.85
C THR A 297 -5.82 -22.03 -28.41
N GLY A 298 -5.72 -22.27 -27.09
CA GLY A 298 -5.03 -23.44 -26.52
C GLY A 298 -3.51 -23.24 -26.51
N LEU A 299 -3.02 -22.02 -26.70
CA LEU A 299 -1.61 -21.68 -26.71
C LEU A 299 -1.28 -20.79 -25.51
N PRO A 300 -0.03 -20.80 -25.04
CA PRO A 300 0.38 -19.84 -24.03
C PRO A 300 0.36 -18.42 -24.60
N ILE A 301 -0.17 -17.47 -23.83
CA ILE A 301 -0.27 -16.06 -24.23
C ILE A 301 0.47 -15.20 -23.20
N LYS A 302 1.42 -14.38 -23.66
CA LYS A 302 2.10 -13.34 -22.88
C LYS A 302 1.52 -11.97 -23.18
N TRP A 303 1.12 -11.26 -22.13
CA TRP A 303 0.76 -9.85 -22.18
C TRP A 303 1.53 -9.09 -21.11
N ILE A 304 2.13 -7.98 -21.51
CA ILE A 304 2.83 -7.05 -20.61
C ILE A 304 2.49 -5.63 -21.03
N GLU A 305 2.10 -4.80 -20.08
CA GLU A 305 1.88 -3.38 -20.30
C GLU A 305 3.17 -2.67 -20.73
N SER A 306 3.06 -1.74 -21.67
CA SER A 306 4.06 -0.68 -21.81
C SER A 306 3.99 0.28 -20.62
N ARG A 307 5.00 1.14 -20.43
CA ARG A 307 4.95 2.18 -19.39
C ARG A 307 3.82 3.19 -19.65
N ILE A 308 3.55 3.51 -20.91
CA ILE A 308 2.43 4.39 -21.29
C ILE A 308 1.10 3.73 -20.91
N ASP A 309 0.91 2.45 -21.22
CA ASP A 309 -0.30 1.73 -20.80
C ASP A 309 -0.48 1.76 -19.28
N ASN A 310 0.59 1.45 -18.54
CA ASN A 310 0.56 1.45 -17.08
C ASN A 310 0.17 2.82 -16.50
N LEU A 311 0.76 3.91 -17.01
CA LEU A 311 0.43 5.27 -16.57
C LEU A 311 -0.92 5.77 -17.09
N SER A 312 -1.57 5.06 -18.02
CA SER A 312 -2.84 5.49 -18.64
C SER A 312 -4.07 4.70 -18.22
N THR A 313 -3.91 3.44 -17.77
CA THR A 313 -5.05 2.53 -17.58
C THR A 313 -5.13 1.82 -16.23
N THR A 314 -4.00 1.64 -15.54
CA THR A 314 -3.94 0.86 -14.31
C THR A 314 -3.30 1.65 -13.18
N GLY A 315 -3.57 1.28 -11.93
CA GLY A 315 -2.82 1.77 -10.78
C GLY A 315 -3.17 3.17 -10.27
N PHE A 316 -4.19 3.82 -10.75
CA PHE A 316 -4.55 5.17 -10.28
C PHE A 316 -5.02 5.17 -8.83
N ALA A 317 -4.45 6.09 -8.05
CA ALA A 317 -4.74 6.27 -6.63
C ALA A 317 -5.17 7.70 -6.35
N ARG A 318 -5.83 7.91 -5.22
CA ARG A 318 -6.33 9.20 -4.72
C ARG A 318 -7.39 9.81 -5.64
N ASP A 319 -7.33 11.13 -5.88
CA ASP A 319 -8.34 11.95 -6.54
C ASP A 319 -9.53 12.24 -5.60
N TYR A 320 -9.22 12.86 -4.45
CA TYR A 320 -10.22 13.15 -3.41
C TYR A 320 -10.27 14.63 -3.10
N HIS A 321 -11.47 15.20 -3.19
CA HIS A 321 -11.79 16.54 -2.73
C HIS A 321 -12.31 16.45 -1.31
N CYS A 322 -11.47 16.82 -0.35
CA CYS A 322 -11.76 16.69 1.06
C CYS A 322 -12.13 18.04 1.67
N VAL A 323 -13.02 18.00 2.67
CA VAL A 323 -13.30 19.14 3.54
C VAL A 323 -13.09 18.71 4.97
N GLY A 324 -12.18 19.38 5.67
CA GLY A 324 -11.93 19.19 7.09
C GLY A 324 -12.46 20.38 7.88
N GLU A 325 -13.08 20.10 9.03
CA GLU A 325 -13.52 21.12 10.00
C GLU A 325 -13.17 20.67 11.41
N LEU A 326 -12.56 21.55 12.20
CA LEU A 326 -12.32 21.33 13.62
C LEU A 326 -13.02 22.38 14.47
N ALA A 327 -13.58 21.92 15.58
CA ALA A 327 -14.11 22.75 16.65
C ALA A 327 -13.25 22.57 17.90
N ALA A 328 -12.81 23.68 18.53
CA ALA A 328 -11.93 23.66 19.69
C ALA A 328 -12.33 24.68 20.74
N ASP A 329 -11.81 24.52 21.97
CA ASP A 329 -11.83 25.58 22.99
C ASP A 329 -10.71 26.61 22.76
N ARG A 330 -10.65 27.65 23.63
CA ARG A 330 -9.64 28.70 23.53
C ARG A 330 -8.21 28.20 23.76
N GLU A 331 -8.06 27.11 24.49
CA GLU A 331 -6.79 26.45 24.77
C GLU A 331 -6.37 25.52 23.63
N GLY A 332 -7.19 25.36 22.59
CA GLY A 332 -6.92 24.52 21.42
C GLY A 332 -7.19 23.03 21.65
N ARG A 333 -7.96 22.68 22.68
CA ARG A 333 -8.42 21.29 22.85
C ARG A 333 -9.60 21.04 21.92
N ILE A 334 -9.45 20.05 21.05
CA ILE A 334 -10.46 19.70 20.03
C ILE A 334 -11.68 19.11 20.71
N LYS A 335 -12.86 19.62 20.34
CA LYS A 335 -14.17 19.15 20.81
C LYS A 335 -14.93 18.40 19.75
N GLY A 336 -14.66 18.68 18.47
CA GLY A 336 -15.34 18.04 17.35
C GLY A 336 -14.53 18.07 16.06
N LEU A 337 -14.75 17.03 15.25
CA LEU A 337 -14.22 16.89 13.90
C LEU A 337 -15.38 16.57 12.96
N ARG A 338 -15.46 17.26 11.84
CA ARG A 338 -16.25 16.86 10.67
C ARG A 338 -15.31 16.70 9.49
N PHE A 339 -15.44 15.56 8.82
CA PHE A 339 -14.69 15.23 7.62
C PHE A 339 -15.66 14.84 6.52
N SER A 340 -15.50 15.41 5.33
CA SER A 340 -16.19 14.92 4.13
C SER A 340 -15.22 14.79 2.96
N ALA A 341 -15.44 13.78 2.12
CA ALA A 341 -14.69 13.59 0.89
C ALA A 341 -15.63 13.29 -0.27
N LEU A 342 -15.34 13.90 -1.42
CA LEU A 342 -15.85 13.50 -2.73
C LEU A 342 -14.74 12.72 -3.42
N ALA A 343 -14.97 11.40 -3.61
CA ALA A 343 -13.99 10.46 -4.14
C ALA A 343 -14.27 10.20 -5.63
N ASP A 344 -13.30 10.52 -6.50
CA ASP A 344 -13.37 10.23 -7.92
C ASP A 344 -12.83 8.83 -8.21
N HIS A 345 -13.72 7.89 -8.54
CA HIS A 345 -13.37 6.52 -8.86
C HIS A 345 -13.04 6.30 -10.36
N GLY A 346 -13.16 7.33 -11.20
CA GLY A 346 -13.09 7.16 -12.65
C GLY A 346 -14.33 6.44 -13.19
N ALA A 347 -14.21 5.83 -14.37
CA ALA A 347 -15.35 5.25 -15.08
C ALA A 347 -15.90 3.95 -14.48
N PHE A 348 -15.11 3.26 -13.64
CA PHE A 348 -15.50 2.01 -12.98
C PHE A 348 -15.07 2.03 -11.53
N ASN A 349 -15.86 1.41 -10.66
CA ASN A 349 -15.51 1.26 -9.25
C ASN A 349 -14.52 0.09 -9.07
N SER A 350 -13.34 0.22 -9.64
CA SER A 350 -12.23 -0.72 -9.44
C SER A 350 -11.44 -0.47 -8.14
N HIS A 351 -12.02 0.32 -7.27
CA HIS A 351 -11.49 0.73 -5.99
C HIS A 351 -11.11 -0.49 -5.13
N VAL A 352 -9.86 -0.58 -4.74
CA VAL A 352 -9.40 -1.60 -3.80
C VAL A 352 -9.86 -1.22 -2.41
N SER A 353 -11.03 -1.71 -2.04
CA SER A 353 -11.63 -1.52 -0.71
C SER A 353 -12.24 -2.82 -0.23
N ALA A 354 -12.23 -3.04 1.07
CA ALA A 354 -12.94 -4.16 1.66
C ALA A 354 -14.44 -4.01 1.44
N SER A 355 -15.16 -5.11 1.21
CA SER A 355 -16.62 -5.08 0.99
C SER A 355 -17.38 -4.40 2.12
N LYS A 356 -16.88 -4.55 3.36
CA LYS A 356 -17.44 -3.92 4.56
C LYS A 356 -17.05 -2.46 4.74
N LEU A 357 -16.04 -1.97 4.02
CA LEU A 357 -15.50 -0.63 4.12
C LEU A 357 -15.33 -0.02 2.71
N PRO A 358 -16.43 0.27 2.00
CA PRO A 358 -16.36 0.70 0.60
C PRO A 358 -15.60 2.03 0.40
N ALA A 359 -15.58 2.89 1.42
CA ALA A 359 -14.80 4.12 1.42
C ALA A 359 -13.36 3.93 1.94
N GLY A 360 -12.94 2.69 2.26
CA GLY A 360 -11.67 2.43 2.93
C GLY A 360 -11.65 2.93 4.37
N LEU A 361 -10.45 3.21 4.89
CA LEU A 361 -10.20 3.54 6.28
C LEU A 361 -10.15 5.06 6.54
N PHE A 362 -10.94 5.86 5.82
CA PHE A 362 -11.04 7.31 6.08
C PHE A 362 -11.43 7.63 7.54
N SER A 363 -12.15 6.71 8.20
CA SER A 363 -12.54 6.87 9.60
C SER A 363 -11.38 6.86 10.61
N ILE A 364 -10.13 6.66 10.17
CA ILE A 364 -8.95 6.94 11.02
C ILE A 364 -8.61 8.43 11.10
N CYS A 365 -9.41 9.31 10.52
CA CYS A 365 -9.14 10.75 10.46
C CYS A 365 -9.11 11.47 11.82
N THR A 366 -9.31 10.77 12.93
CA THR A 366 -8.94 11.27 14.25
C THR A 366 -7.42 11.21 14.52
N GLY A 367 -6.68 10.39 13.73
CA GLY A 367 -5.24 10.25 13.86
C GLY A 367 -4.80 9.82 15.27
N SER A 368 -3.72 10.45 15.76
CA SER A 368 -3.16 10.23 17.09
C SER A 368 -3.91 10.98 18.20
N TYR A 369 -5.07 11.60 17.89
CA TYR A 369 -5.70 12.58 18.76
C TYR A 369 -6.96 12.08 19.46
N ALA A 370 -7.13 12.46 20.72
CA ALA A 370 -8.31 12.19 21.53
C ALA A 370 -9.45 13.14 21.18
N ILE A 371 -10.11 12.93 20.06
CA ILE A 371 -11.23 13.73 19.57
C ILE A 371 -12.54 13.13 20.06
N PRO A 372 -13.30 13.80 20.95
CA PRO A 372 -14.47 13.19 21.58
C PRO A 372 -15.67 13.04 20.66
N ASN A 373 -15.83 13.89 19.66
CA ASN A 373 -16.95 13.88 18.75
C ASN A 373 -16.45 13.98 17.31
N ALA A 374 -16.72 12.96 16.50
CA ALA A 374 -16.32 12.97 15.10
C ALA A 374 -17.43 12.41 14.20
N TYR A 375 -17.45 12.96 12.99
CA TYR A 375 -18.30 12.48 11.91
C TYR A 375 -17.52 12.50 10.60
N CYS A 376 -17.57 11.39 9.87
CA CYS A 376 -16.92 11.21 8.58
C CYS A 376 -17.96 10.82 7.53
N ARG A 377 -17.94 11.50 6.37
CA ARG A 377 -18.77 11.19 5.20
C ARG A 377 -17.93 11.11 3.94
N VAL A 378 -18.17 10.10 3.12
CA VAL A 378 -17.54 9.95 1.80
C VAL A 378 -18.62 9.69 0.76
N ASP A 379 -18.67 10.54 -0.26
CA ASP A 379 -19.46 10.33 -1.46
C ASP A 379 -18.52 9.94 -2.61
N ALA A 380 -18.82 8.87 -3.36
CA ALA A 380 -18.05 8.42 -4.50
C ALA A 380 -18.79 8.64 -5.81
N VAL A 381 -18.04 9.01 -6.85
CA VAL A 381 -18.62 9.35 -8.17
C VAL A 381 -17.84 8.73 -9.34
N PHE A 382 -18.56 8.46 -10.43
CA PHE A 382 -17.98 8.14 -11.71
C PHE A 382 -17.58 9.41 -12.46
N THR A 383 -16.43 9.36 -13.16
CA THR A 383 -15.97 10.35 -14.14
C THR A 383 -15.40 9.64 -15.36
N ASN A 384 -15.20 10.37 -16.49
CA ASN A 384 -14.57 9.83 -17.68
C ASN A 384 -13.03 9.77 -17.59
N LYS A 385 -12.55 9.26 -16.45
CA LYS A 385 -11.13 8.96 -16.22
C LYS A 385 -10.94 7.45 -16.09
N ALA A 386 -9.73 6.97 -16.33
CA ALA A 386 -9.41 5.57 -16.04
C ALA A 386 -9.75 5.19 -14.59
N PRO A 387 -10.11 3.92 -14.29
CA PRO A 387 -10.52 3.50 -12.95
C PRO A 387 -9.47 3.84 -11.90
N GLY A 388 -9.91 4.45 -10.80
CA GLY A 388 -9.06 4.92 -9.70
C GLY A 388 -9.18 4.08 -8.44
N GLY A 389 -8.65 4.60 -7.35
CA GLY A 389 -8.87 4.05 -6.02
C GLY A 389 -7.93 2.95 -5.59
N VAL A 390 -6.83 2.73 -6.30
CA VAL A 390 -5.74 1.86 -5.86
C VAL A 390 -5.15 2.36 -4.53
N ALA A 391 -4.85 1.43 -3.64
CA ALA A 391 -4.26 1.73 -2.34
C ALA A 391 -2.74 1.96 -2.45
N TYR A 392 -2.33 3.07 -3.05
CA TYR A 392 -0.90 3.41 -3.21
C TYR A 392 -0.28 3.76 -1.85
N ARG A 393 0.41 2.80 -1.24
CA ARG A 393 1.06 2.88 0.09
C ARG A 393 0.25 3.74 1.07
N CYS A 394 -1.03 3.44 1.19
CA CYS A 394 -1.98 4.26 1.94
C CYS A 394 -2.87 3.46 2.90
N SER A 395 -2.60 2.17 3.10
CA SER A 395 -3.38 1.29 3.98
C SER A 395 -4.90 1.49 3.81
N LEU A 396 -5.39 1.51 2.58
CA LEU A 396 -6.80 1.74 2.24
C LEU A 396 -7.32 3.14 2.66
N ARG A 397 -6.67 4.24 2.25
CA ARG A 397 -7.06 5.66 2.46
C ARG A 397 -6.62 6.27 3.80
N VAL A 398 -5.77 5.59 4.53
CA VAL A 398 -5.20 6.14 5.79
C VAL A 398 -4.35 7.39 5.51
N THR A 399 -3.55 7.38 4.44
CA THR A 399 -2.72 8.53 4.06
C THR A 399 -3.54 9.80 3.88
N GLU A 400 -4.66 9.69 3.16
CA GLU A 400 -5.56 10.82 2.88
C GLU A 400 -6.23 11.35 4.15
N ALA A 401 -6.65 10.45 5.04
CA ALA A 401 -7.24 10.78 6.32
C ALA A 401 -6.23 11.46 7.27
N VAL A 402 -5.00 10.95 7.31
CA VAL A 402 -3.92 11.53 8.12
C VAL A 402 -3.45 12.86 7.55
N TYR A 403 -3.32 12.97 6.21
CA TYR A 403 -3.00 14.26 5.59
C TYR A 403 -4.01 15.33 5.97
N LEU A 404 -5.29 15.02 5.95
CA LEU A 404 -6.33 15.96 6.36
C LEU A 404 -6.15 16.39 7.80
N ILE A 405 -6.09 15.47 8.77
CA ILE A 405 -6.04 15.86 10.18
C ILE A 405 -4.76 16.61 10.52
N GLU A 406 -3.62 16.25 9.95
CA GLU A 406 -2.34 16.93 10.18
C GLU A 406 -2.31 18.34 9.57
N ARG A 407 -3.00 18.57 8.44
CA ARG A 407 -3.25 19.93 7.91
C ARG A 407 -4.14 20.71 8.85
N MET A 408 -5.25 20.13 9.29
CA MET A 408 -6.20 20.82 10.18
C MET A 408 -5.57 21.18 11.53
N MET A 409 -4.64 20.37 12.04
CA MET A 409 -3.85 20.71 13.25
C MET A 409 -3.00 21.96 13.05
N ASP A 410 -2.35 22.12 11.90
CA ASP A 410 -1.56 23.30 11.57
C ASP A 410 -2.45 24.54 11.38
N VAL A 411 -3.60 24.40 10.73
CA VAL A 411 -4.59 25.50 10.56
C VAL A 411 -5.12 25.96 11.92
N LEU A 412 -5.43 25.01 12.81
CA LEU A 412 -5.88 25.34 14.18
C LEU A 412 -4.78 26.03 14.98
N ALA A 413 -3.54 25.57 14.89
CA ALA A 413 -2.37 26.16 15.53
C ALA A 413 -2.17 27.63 15.07
N GLN A 414 -2.21 27.86 13.75
CA GLN A 414 -2.11 29.20 13.16
C GLN A 414 -3.24 30.12 13.61
N LYS A 415 -4.49 29.64 13.62
CA LYS A 415 -5.67 30.42 14.06
C LYS A 415 -5.58 30.85 15.51
N LEU A 416 -5.01 30.01 16.37
CA LEU A 416 -4.86 30.29 17.81
C LEU A 416 -3.55 30.97 18.18
N GLY A 417 -2.58 31.08 17.24
CA GLY A 417 -1.24 31.57 17.56
C GLY A 417 -0.45 30.63 18.48
N VAL A 418 -0.77 29.32 18.47
CA VAL A 418 -0.12 28.29 19.29
C VAL A 418 0.93 27.59 18.47
N ASP A 419 2.03 27.17 19.12
CA ASP A 419 3.06 26.35 18.46
C ASP A 419 2.49 25.02 17.93
N LYS A 420 2.97 24.59 16.75
CA LYS A 420 2.47 23.39 16.06
C LYS A 420 2.75 22.09 16.81
N ALA A 421 3.86 22.01 17.53
CA ALA A 421 4.14 20.86 18.37
C ALA A 421 3.24 20.86 19.61
N GLU A 422 3.05 22.03 20.22
CA GLU A 422 2.23 22.20 21.42
C GLU A 422 0.75 21.90 21.18
N ILE A 423 0.17 22.32 20.02
CA ILE A 423 -1.24 21.99 19.70
C ILE A 423 -1.45 20.48 19.59
N ARG A 424 -0.47 19.74 19.05
CA ARG A 424 -0.48 18.29 18.97
C ARG A 424 -0.43 17.65 20.35
N ARG A 425 0.51 18.06 21.21
CA ARG A 425 0.63 17.57 22.59
C ARG A 425 -0.67 17.70 23.39
N ARG A 426 -1.37 18.81 23.26
CA ARG A 426 -2.65 19.06 23.97
C ARG A 426 -3.73 18.07 23.62
N ASN A 427 -3.65 17.48 22.43
CA ASN A 427 -4.71 16.66 21.87
C ASN A 427 -4.38 15.18 21.73
N PHE A 428 -3.14 14.74 21.97
CA PHE A 428 -2.79 13.32 21.87
C PHE A 428 -3.58 12.42 22.81
N VAL A 429 -3.87 11.21 22.34
CA VAL A 429 -4.23 10.08 23.21
C VAL A 429 -3.03 9.81 24.12
N LYS A 430 -3.26 9.76 25.43
CA LYS A 430 -2.21 9.55 26.41
C LYS A 430 -1.92 8.07 26.65
N PRO A 431 -0.69 7.71 27.05
CA PRO A 431 -0.31 6.30 27.27
C PRO A 431 -1.25 5.52 28.21
N GLU A 432 -1.73 6.17 29.26
CA GLU A 432 -2.65 5.57 30.24
C GLU A 432 -4.08 5.34 29.74
N GLN A 433 -4.43 5.87 28.56
CA GLN A 433 -5.75 5.70 27.96
C GLN A 433 -5.86 4.45 27.08
N PHE A 434 -4.74 3.78 26.75
CA PHE A 434 -4.77 2.59 25.91
C PHE A 434 -5.25 1.35 26.69
N PRO A 435 -6.07 0.47 26.07
CA PRO A 435 -6.60 0.60 24.72
C PRO A 435 -7.63 1.71 24.60
N TYR A 436 -7.51 2.58 23.57
CA TYR A 436 -8.34 3.75 23.37
C TYR A 436 -9.29 3.55 22.18
N THR A 437 -10.61 3.63 22.43
CA THR A 437 -11.60 3.59 21.35
C THR A 437 -11.90 5.00 20.87
N THR A 438 -11.59 5.26 19.60
CA THR A 438 -11.85 6.56 18.96
C THR A 438 -13.36 6.80 18.80
N SER A 439 -13.76 8.06 18.65
CA SER A 439 -15.16 8.44 18.35
C SER A 439 -15.66 7.92 16.99
N LEU A 440 -14.80 7.36 16.16
CA LEU A 440 -15.12 6.71 14.88
C LEU A 440 -15.06 5.16 14.97
N GLY A 441 -14.89 4.59 16.18
CA GLY A 441 -15.07 3.17 16.44
C GLY A 441 -13.80 2.31 16.35
N TRP A 442 -12.62 2.87 16.11
CA TRP A 442 -11.36 2.12 16.12
C TRP A 442 -10.79 1.99 17.53
N THR A 443 -10.34 0.80 17.90
CA THR A 443 -9.69 0.56 19.20
C THR A 443 -8.18 0.51 19.00
N LEU A 444 -7.53 1.64 19.26
CA LEU A 444 -6.07 1.75 19.27
C LEU A 444 -5.53 0.95 20.46
N ASP A 445 -4.62 0.02 20.22
CA ASP A 445 -4.17 -0.95 21.23
C ASP A 445 -2.98 -0.45 22.06
N SER A 446 -2.15 0.41 21.48
CA SER A 446 -0.91 0.91 22.08
C SER A 446 -0.43 2.19 21.38
N GLY A 447 0.35 3.01 22.07
CA GLY A 447 0.95 4.21 21.52
C GLY A 447 1.77 5.01 22.54
N ALA A 448 2.72 5.80 22.07
CA ALA A 448 3.58 6.67 22.87
C ALA A 448 3.84 8.00 22.15
N TYR A 449 2.79 8.67 21.71
CA TYR A 449 2.84 9.82 20.80
C TYR A 449 3.64 11.02 21.35
N HIS A 450 3.48 11.32 22.64
CA HIS A 450 4.26 12.39 23.30
C HIS A 450 5.75 12.09 23.25
N ALA A 451 6.16 10.89 23.63
CA ALA A 451 7.56 10.48 23.65
C ALA A 451 8.19 10.50 22.24
N ALA A 452 7.43 10.06 21.22
CA ALA A 452 7.88 10.10 19.83
C ALA A 452 8.12 11.55 19.36
N LEU A 453 7.16 12.46 19.59
CA LEU A 453 7.30 13.86 19.21
C LEU A 453 8.46 14.52 19.98
N ASP A 454 8.56 14.31 21.29
CA ASP A 454 9.61 14.92 22.13
C ASP A 454 11.01 14.48 21.69
N LYS A 455 11.17 13.19 21.31
CA LYS A 455 12.43 12.66 20.79
C LYS A 455 12.82 13.36 19.48
N VAL A 456 11.89 13.52 18.55
CA VAL A 456 12.11 14.23 17.28
C VAL A 456 12.52 15.68 17.53
N LEU A 457 11.73 16.43 18.32
CA LEU A 457 11.99 17.85 18.57
C LEU A 457 13.34 18.09 19.22
N LYS A 458 13.76 17.19 20.13
CA LYS A 458 15.09 17.23 20.76
C LYS A 458 16.19 16.95 19.73
N ALA A 459 16.04 15.90 18.92
CA ALA A 459 17.05 15.48 17.94
C ALA A 459 17.36 16.57 16.89
N VAL A 460 16.36 17.38 16.52
CA VAL A 460 16.54 18.40 15.49
C VAL A 460 16.86 19.79 16.06
N ASP A 461 16.94 20.00 17.38
CA ASP A 461 16.99 21.31 18.01
C ASP A 461 15.84 22.23 17.54
N TYR A 462 14.60 21.76 17.75
CA TYR A 462 13.41 22.46 17.25
C TYR A 462 13.38 23.94 17.63
N GLU A 463 13.72 24.28 18.87
CA GLU A 463 13.76 25.67 19.33
C GLU A 463 14.80 26.52 18.59
N GLY A 464 15.95 25.93 18.26
CA GLY A 464 16.97 26.55 17.41
C GLY A 464 16.44 26.84 16.01
N LEU A 465 15.77 25.84 15.40
CA LEU A 465 15.13 26.00 14.09
C LEU A 465 14.04 27.09 14.09
N ARG A 466 13.23 27.18 15.16
CA ARG A 466 12.20 28.22 15.30
C ARG A 466 12.82 29.63 15.42
N ARG A 467 13.94 29.78 16.16
CA ARG A 467 14.68 31.04 16.22
C ARG A 467 15.27 31.44 14.86
N GLU A 468 15.87 30.50 14.13
CA GLU A 468 16.38 30.74 12.77
C GLU A 468 15.24 31.19 11.84
N GLN A 469 14.12 30.49 11.86
CA GLN A 469 12.96 30.81 11.05
C GLN A 469 12.43 32.23 11.36
N ALA A 470 12.33 32.58 12.63
CA ALA A 470 11.90 33.92 13.04
C ALA A 470 12.85 35.01 12.54
N ALA A 471 14.16 34.79 12.59
CA ALA A 471 15.17 35.71 12.06
C ALA A 471 15.03 35.89 10.54
N LYS A 472 14.86 34.78 9.77
CA LYS A 472 14.65 34.84 8.32
C LYS A 472 13.35 35.56 7.94
N ARG A 473 12.25 35.36 8.72
CA ARG A 473 10.97 36.04 8.51
C ARG A 473 11.04 37.53 8.79
N ALA A 474 11.92 37.96 9.70
CA ALA A 474 12.13 39.37 10.05
C ALA A 474 13.01 40.09 9.02
N ASP A 475 13.78 39.39 8.19
CA ASP A 475 14.64 39.97 7.15
C ASP A 475 13.84 40.16 5.83
N PRO A 476 13.46 41.39 5.44
CA PRO A 476 12.70 41.62 4.22
C PRO A 476 13.53 41.30 2.95
N ASN A 477 14.86 41.27 3.08
CA ASN A 477 15.78 40.99 1.97
C ASN A 477 16.12 39.52 1.85
N SER A 478 15.65 38.65 2.73
CA SER A 478 15.91 37.21 2.63
C SER A 478 15.48 36.69 1.25
N PRO A 479 16.36 36.06 0.47
CA PRO A 479 15.99 35.48 -0.82
C PRO A 479 15.16 34.20 -0.67
N THR A 480 15.15 33.62 0.53
CA THR A 480 14.50 32.35 0.80
C THR A 480 13.47 32.46 1.92
N LEU A 481 12.42 31.66 1.81
CA LEU A 481 11.45 31.41 2.88
C LEU A 481 11.80 30.09 3.55
N MET A 482 11.85 30.06 4.88
CA MET A 482 12.07 28.85 5.65
C MET A 482 10.75 28.31 6.21
N GLY A 483 10.45 27.05 5.94
CA GLY A 483 9.31 26.35 6.49
C GLY A 483 9.70 25.16 7.36
N ILE A 484 8.92 24.90 8.41
CA ILE A 484 9.07 23.78 9.32
C ILE A 484 7.74 23.03 9.38
N GLY A 485 7.73 21.79 8.89
CA GLY A 485 6.57 20.88 8.91
C GLY A 485 6.71 19.84 10.00
N ILE A 486 5.64 19.56 10.69
CA ILE A 486 5.51 18.48 11.66
C ILE A 486 4.35 17.60 11.22
N SER A 487 4.53 16.28 11.32
CA SER A 487 3.46 15.29 11.22
C SER A 487 3.59 14.28 12.34
N THR A 488 2.46 14.01 13.00
CA THR A 488 2.37 12.93 13.99
C THR A 488 1.22 12.04 13.59
N PHE A 489 1.53 10.80 13.28
CA PHE A 489 0.54 9.92 12.67
C PHE A 489 0.34 8.64 13.46
N THR A 490 -0.87 8.12 13.38
CA THR A 490 -1.20 6.73 13.69
C THR A 490 -1.72 6.11 12.41
N GLU A 491 -1.08 5.06 11.97
CA GLU A 491 -1.52 4.25 10.85
C GLU A 491 -2.35 3.08 11.35
N ILE A 492 -3.23 2.55 10.50
CA ILE A 492 -4.00 1.35 10.73
C ILE A 492 -3.63 0.32 9.67
N VAL A 493 -3.06 -0.79 10.09
CA VAL A 493 -2.50 -1.82 9.19
C VAL A 493 -2.88 -3.24 9.61
N GLY A 494 -2.57 -4.19 8.74
CA GLY A 494 -2.82 -5.59 8.98
C GLY A 494 -4.02 -6.15 8.22
N ALA A 495 -4.86 -5.29 7.63
CA ALA A 495 -6.00 -5.65 6.79
C ALA A 495 -6.64 -7.00 7.20
N GLY A 496 -7.18 -7.04 8.37
CA GLY A 496 -7.85 -8.07 9.17
C GLY A 496 -8.20 -7.43 10.52
N PRO A 497 -9.05 -7.91 11.34
CA PRO A 497 -9.76 -9.21 11.30
C PRO A 497 -10.87 -9.27 10.25
N THR A 498 -11.17 -10.48 9.81
CA THR A 498 -12.25 -10.79 8.85
C THR A 498 -13.61 -10.21 9.26
N LYS A 499 -13.89 -10.12 10.56
CA LYS A 499 -15.13 -9.50 11.07
C LYS A 499 -15.29 -8.02 10.69
N VAL A 500 -14.18 -7.31 10.45
CA VAL A 500 -14.14 -5.89 10.11
C VAL A 500 -13.87 -5.67 8.63
N CYS A 501 -12.96 -6.47 8.05
CA CYS A 501 -12.50 -6.34 6.66
C CYS A 501 -12.63 -7.66 5.92
N ASP A 502 -13.02 -7.59 4.64
CA ASP A 502 -13.02 -8.69 3.70
C ASP A 502 -12.84 -8.15 2.27
N ILE A 503 -12.51 -9.01 1.31
CA ILE A 503 -12.55 -8.69 -0.12
C ILE A 503 -13.53 -9.64 -0.80
N LEU A 504 -14.57 -9.11 -1.44
CA LEU A 504 -15.62 -9.90 -2.08
C LEU A 504 -16.24 -10.97 -1.14
N GLY A 505 -16.31 -10.68 0.16
CA GLY A 505 -16.78 -11.61 1.20
C GLY A 505 -15.75 -12.65 1.62
N ILE A 506 -14.54 -12.65 1.07
CA ILE A 506 -13.45 -13.57 1.43
C ILE A 506 -12.68 -13.02 2.62
N GLY A 507 -12.50 -13.86 3.66
CA GLY A 507 -11.81 -13.49 4.89
C GLY A 507 -10.36 -13.11 4.68
N LEU A 508 -9.87 -12.18 5.50
CA LEU A 508 -8.53 -11.61 5.42
C LEU A 508 -7.55 -12.21 6.44
N PHE A 509 -7.63 -13.52 6.64
CA PHE A 509 -6.59 -14.27 7.34
C PHE A 509 -5.37 -14.49 6.46
N ASP A 510 -4.29 -15.02 7.03
CA ASP A 510 -3.16 -15.57 6.30
C ASP A 510 -2.69 -16.88 6.93
N SER A 511 -1.74 -17.56 6.27
CA SER A 511 -1.34 -18.90 6.62
C SER A 511 0.15 -19.13 6.45
N CYS A 512 0.66 -20.13 7.19
CA CYS A 512 2.01 -20.65 7.06
C CYS A 512 2.03 -22.16 7.26
N ASP A 513 2.64 -22.89 6.30
CA ASP A 513 2.99 -24.32 6.38
C ASP A 513 4.50 -24.44 6.58
N ILE A 514 4.93 -25.02 7.71
CA ILE A 514 6.35 -25.24 8.03
C ILE A 514 6.64 -26.73 8.03
N ARG A 515 7.71 -27.13 7.34
CA ARG A 515 8.27 -28.49 7.32
C ARG A 515 9.72 -28.44 7.70
N VAL A 516 10.07 -29.21 8.73
CA VAL A 516 11.44 -29.34 9.22
C VAL A 516 11.99 -30.71 8.82
N HIS A 517 13.15 -30.71 8.18
CA HIS A 517 13.84 -31.91 7.73
C HIS A 517 14.74 -32.51 8.85
N PRO A 518 15.16 -33.80 8.74
CA PRO A 518 16.00 -34.43 9.77
C PRO A 518 17.30 -33.68 10.06
N THR A 519 17.86 -32.95 9.08
CA THR A 519 19.08 -32.17 9.23
C THR A 519 18.91 -30.83 9.91
N GLY A 520 17.67 -30.43 10.20
CA GLY A 520 17.29 -29.11 10.70
C GLY A 520 17.02 -28.08 9.60
N ALA A 521 17.14 -28.41 8.32
CA ALA A 521 16.70 -27.54 7.23
C ALA A 521 15.18 -27.37 7.26
N VAL A 522 14.69 -26.16 6.94
CA VAL A 522 13.28 -25.80 7.04
C VAL A 522 12.78 -25.27 5.69
N ILE A 523 11.58 -25.69 5.32
CA ILE A 523 10.81 -25.05 4.23
C ILE A 523 9.54 -24.48 4.87
N ALA A 524 9.33 -23.17 4.66
CA ALA A 524 8.11 -22.49 5.09
C ALA A 524 7.39 -21.90 3.88
N ARG A 525 6.08 -22.16 3.77
CA ARG A 525 5.21 -21.71 2.68
C ARG A 525 4.14 -20.80 3.24
N LEU A 526 4.02 -19.62 2.65
CA LEU A 526 3.10 -18.59 3.12
C LEU A 526 2.13 -18.16 2.02
N GLY A 527 0.92 -17.75 2.43
CA GLY A 527 -0.13 -17.26 1.53
C GLY A 527 0.11 -15.85 1.00
N THR A 528 1.21 -15.20 1.37
CA THR A 528 1.63 -13.88 0.92
C THR A 528 2.37 -13.92 -0.42
N MET A 529 2.73 -12.74 -0.94
CA MET A 529 3.54 -12.59 -2.14
C MET A 529 4.50 -11.41 -1.99
N SER A 530 5.80 -11.67 -2.10
CA SER A 530 6.84 -10.63 -2.07
C SER A 530 6.86 -9.81 -3.36
N GLN A 531 7.08 -8.49 -3.23
CA GLN A 531 7.34 -7.57 -4.34
C GLN A 531 8.65 -6.78 -4.12
N GLY A 532 9.59 -7.37 -3.35
CA GLY A 532 10.90 -6.79 -3.05
C GLY A 532 11.09 -6.28 -1.62
N GLN A 533 10.09 -6.40 -0.74
CA GLN A 533 10.16 -5.91 0.64
C GLN A 533 10.89 -6.85 1.63
N GLY A 534 11.57 -7.90 1.14
CA GLY A 534 12.45 -8.71 1.97
C GLY A 534 11.79 -9.85 2.75
N HIS A 535 10.68 -10.40 2.27
CA HIS A 535 9.94 -11.49 2.93
C HIS A 535 10.78 -12.74 3.17
N ALA A 536 11.58 -13.17 2.18
CA ALA A 536 12.44 -14.35 2.31
C ALA A 536 13.45 -14.23 3.46
N THR A 537 13.83 -13.00 3.81
CA THR A 537 14.71 -12.69 4.94
C THR A 537 13.92 -12.60 6.25
N THR A 538 12.89 -11.75 6.29
CA THR A 538 12.19 -11.43 7.55
C THR A 538 11.36 -12.58 8.10
N TYR A 539 10.69 -13.38 7.25
CA TYR A 539 10.00 -14.59 7.72
C TYR A 539 10.98 -15.66 8.22
N ALA A 540 12.14 -15.79 7.56
CA ALA A 540 13.17 -16.70 8.03
C ALA A 540 13.67 -16.31 9.44
N GLN A 541 13.82 -15.01 9.73
CA GLN A 541 14.21 -14.49 11.05
C GLN A 541 13.15 -14.77 12.12
N ILE A 542 11.85 -14.61 11.80
CA ILE A 542 10.75 -14.96 12.73
C ILE A 542 10.83 -16.45 13.07
N ILE A 543 10.92 -17.31 12.07
CA ILE A 543 10.93 -18.77 12.24
C ILE A 543 12.21 -19.21 12.96
N ALA A 544 13.36 -18.60 12.63
CA ALA A 544 14.64 -18.87 13.28
C ALA A 544 14.57 -18.65 14.79
N THR A 545 14.00 -17.52 15.22
CA THR A 545 13.83 -17.21 16.65
C THR A 545 12.92 -18.22 17.36
N GLU A 546 11.80 -18.59 16.70
CA GLU A 546 10.82 -19.48 17.33
C GLU A 546 11.29 -20.96 17.36
N LEU A 547 12.08 -21.39 16.38
CA LEU A 547 12.56 -22.79 16.29
C LEU A 547 13.98 -23.00 16.83
N GLY A 548 14.76 -21.94 17.02
CA GLY A 548 16.17 -22.08 17.39
C GLY A 548 17.03 -22.71 16.28
N LEU A 549 16.67 -22.49 15.03
CA LEU A 549 17.42 -22.93 13.85
C LEU A 549 17.90 -21.70 13.07
N PRO A 550 19.12 -21.72 12.48
CA PRO A 550 19.65 -20.55 11.79
C PRO A 550 18.73 -20.08 10.63
N ALA A 551 18.55 -18.77 10.49
CA ALA A 551 17.77 -18.21 9.40
C ALA A 551 18.30 -18.62 8.01
N SER A 552 19.61 -18.90 7.90
CA SER A 552 20.24 -19.45 6.68
C SER A 552 19.68 -20.81 6.25
N ASP A 553 19.21 -21.61 7.19
CA ASP A 553 18.73 -22.97 6.96
C ASP A 553 17.22 -23.02 6.65
N ILE A 554 16.55 -21.86 6.60
CA ILE A 554 15.12 -21.71 6.40
C ILE A 554 14.84 -21.16 4.99
N VAL A 555 14.17 -21.92 4.15
CA VAL A 555 13.72 -21.51 2.83
C VAL A 555 12.28 -21.03 2.92
N ILE A 556 12.01 -19.85 2.34
CA ILE A 556 10.67 -19.26 2.25
C ILE A 556 10.16 -19.41 0.82
N GLU A 557 8.97 -19.97 0.66
CA GLU A 557 8.25 -20.10 -0.61
C GLU A 557 6.93 -19.33 -0.53
N GLU A 558 6.67 -18.47 -1.52
CA GLU A 558 5.46 -17.66 -1.69
C GLU A 558 4.98 -17.67 -3.12
N GLY A 559 3.75 -17.18 -3.36
CA GLY A 559 3.26 -16.84 -4.69
C GLY A 559 2.80 -17.98 -5.59
N ASP A 560 2.94 -19.24 -5.17
CA ASP A 560 2.47 -20.40 -5.93
C ASP A 560 1.27 -21.04 -5.21
N THR A 561 0.09 -20.92 -5.80
CA THR A 561 -1.16 -21.35 -5.18
C THR A 561 -1.33 -22.86 -5.01
N ASP A 562 -0.50 -23.66 -5.68
CA ASP A 562 -0.49 -25.12 -5.51
C ASP A 562 0.46 -25.57 -4.39
N LYS A 563 1.42 -24.72 -4.04
CA LYS A 563 2.39 -25.02 -2.98
C LYS A 563 2.02 -24.42 -1.63
N ALA A 564 1.66 -23.14 -1.62
CA ALA A 564 1.34 -22.41 -0.40
C ALA A 564 -0.12 -22.61 0.01
N PRO A 565 -0.42 -22.67 1.32
CA PRO A 565 -1.80 -22.65 1.78
C PRO A 565 -2.45 -21.29 1.48
N TYR A 566 -3.78 -21.25 1.49
CA TYR A 566 -4.55 -20.06 1.13
C TYR A 566 -4.22 -18.87 2.03
N GLY A 567 -4.04 -17.69 1.41
CA GLY A 567 -3.86 -16.42 2.10
C GLY A 567 -4.31 -15.25 1.24
N ALA A 568 -4.47 -14.08 1.86
CA ALA A 568 -5.00 -12.90 1.18
C ALA A 568 -3.91 -12.06 0.49
N GLY A 569 -2.66 -12.53 0.43
CA GLY A 569 -1.57 -11.84 -0.25
C GLY A 569 -0.94 -10.69 0.54
N THR A 570 -0.24 -9.78 -0.16
CA THR A 570 0.56 -8.71 0.44
C THR A 570 0.08 -7.33 0.00
N TRP A 571 -0.54 -6.60 0.90
CA TRP A 571 -1.05 -5.23 0.75
C TRP A 571 -1.44 -4.68 2.13
N GLY A 572 -1.58 -3.36 2.31
CA GLY A 572 -2.01 -2.76 3.58
C GLY A 572 -1.09 -3.12 4.76
N SER A 573 0.21 -3.26 4.51
CA SER A 573 1.26 -3.64 5.49
C SER A 573 0.92 -4.88 6.34
N ARG A 574 0.14 -5.85 5.76
CA ARG A 574 -0.40 -7.01 6.47
C ARG A 574 0.56 -8.19 6.60
N SER A 575 1.63 -8.25 5.82
CA SER A 575 2.54 -9.41 5.77
C SER A 575 3.12 -9.75 7.15
N THR A 576 3.68 -8.78 7.87
CA THR A 576 4.18 -9.00 9.23
C THR A 576 3.05 -9.22 10.24
N PRO A 577 2.01 -8.37 10.34
CA PRO A 577 0.95 -8.51 11.34
C PRO A 577 0.12 -9.79 11.20
N VAL A 578 -0.08 -10.30 10.01
CA VAL A 578 -0.97 -11.45 9.76
C VAL A 578 -0.16 -12.71 9.42
N ALA A 579 0.61 -12.70 8.32
CA ALA A 579 1.38 -13.87 7.91
C ALA A 579 2.59 -14.14 8.82
N GLY A 580 3.26 -13.09 9.31
CA GLY A 580 4.32 -13.22 10.31
C GLY A 580 3.83 -13.84 11.62
N ALA A 581 2.61 -13.50 12.04
CA ALA A 581 1.94 -14.13 13.18
C ALA A 581 1.61 -15.62 12.90
N ALA A 582 1.11 -15.95 11.70
CA ALA A 582 0.87 -17.33 11.29
C ALA A 582 2.17 -18.14 11.29
N ALA A 583 3.28 -17.57 10.82
CA ALA A 583 4.61 -18.20 10.83
C ALA A 583 5.11 -18.46 12.25
N ALA A 584 5.00 -17.48 13.16
CA ALA A 584 5.37 -17.64 14.56
C ALA A 584 4.52 -18.73 15.23
N GLN A 585 3.21 -18.75 14.99
CA GLN A 585 2.32 -19.77 15.58
C GLN A 585 2.62 -21.18 15.02
N ALA A 586 2.87 -21.32 13.72
CA ALA A 586 3.24 -22.62 13.13
C ALA A 586 4.56 -23.14 13.73
N ALA A 587 5.55 -22.26 13.87
CA ALA A 587 6.83 -22.59 14.51
C ALA A 587 6.64 -22.99 15.99
N ARG A 588 5.78 -22.29 16.74
CA ARG A 588 5.46 -22.66 18.15
C ARG A 588 4.79 -24.03 18.25
N LYS A 589 3.87 -24.37 17.35
CA LYS A 589 3.29 -25.73 17.30
C LYS A 589 4.36 -26.81 17.11
N ILE A 590 5.36 -26.55 16.28
CA ILE A 590 6.50 -27.45 16.08
C ILE A 590 7.35 -27.54 17.35
N ARG A 591 7.65 -26.39 17.97
CA ARG A 591 8.41 -26.32 19.22
C ARG A 591 7.72 -27.06 20.38
N ASP A 592 6.40 -26.99 20.48
CA ASP A 592 5.61 -27.73 21.46
C ASP A 592 5.70 -29.25 21.24
N LYS A 593 5.67 -29.72 19.98
CA LYS A 593 5.95 -31.13 19.67
C LYS A 593 7.39 -31.50 20.00
N ALA A 594 8.34 -30.64 19.67
CA ALA A 594 9.75 -30.81 19.97
C ALA A 594 10.03 -30.88 21.50
N ARG A 595 9.28 -30.12 22.33
CA ARG A 595 9.34 -30.20 23.80
C ARG A 595 9.01 -31.59 24.30
N LYS A 596 7.98 -32.26 23.79
CA LYS A 596 7.58 -33.62 24.14
C LYS A 596 8.67 -34.64 23.80
N ILE A 597 9.29 -34.48 22.64
CA ILE A 597 10.42 -35.32 22.22
C ILE A 597 11.62 -35.09 23.13
N ALA A 598 11.95 -33.83 23.47
CA ALA A 598 13.04 -33.50 24.37
C ALA A 598 12.81 -34.08 25.78
N ALA A 599 11.59 -34.01 26.31
CA ALA A 599 11.22 -34.58 27.58
C ALA A 599 11.43 -36.11 27.60
N HIS A 600 11.00 -36.81 26.54
CA HIS A 600 11.23 -38.22 26.35
C HIS A 600 12.72 -38.58 26.29
N LEU A 601 13.52 -37.84 25.53
CA LEU A 601 14.96 -38.09 25.40
C LEU A 601 15.77 -37.79 26.67
N LEU A 602 15.29 -36.90 27.51
CA LEU A 602 15.93 -36.49 28.74
C LEU A 602 15.33 -37.20 29.96
N GLU A 603 14.32 -38.08 29.75
CA GLU A 603 13.61 -38.83 30.78
C GLU A 603 13.05 -37.94 31.92
N VAL A 604 12.47 -36.78 31.54
CA VAL A 604 11.88 -35.81 32.47
C VAL A 604 10.46 -35.40 32.04
N GLY A 605 9.73 -34.75 32.92
CA GLY A 605 8.42 -34.15 32.58
C GLY A 605 8.55 -32.94 31.64
N GLU A 606 7.55 -32.70 30.78
CA GLU A 606 7.53 -31.55 29.89
C GLU A 606 7.65 -30.21 30.66
N ASN A 607 7.09 -30.15 31.90
CA ASN A 607 7.12 -28.97 32.74
C ASN A 607 8.48 -28.73 33.41
N ASP A 608 9.37 -29.71 33.39
CA ASP A 608 10.72 -29.62 33.93
C ASP A 608 11.70 -29.02 32.91
N LEU A 609 11.23 -28.83 31.69
CA LEU A 609 12.01 -28.22 30.62
C LEU A 609 11.75 -26.72 30.49
N GLU A 610 12.81 -25.97 30.20
CA GLU A 610 12.74 -24.59 29.73
C GLU A 610 13.38 -24.47 28.36
N TRP A 611 12.80 -23.62 27.55
CA TRP A 611 13.33 -23.27 26.23
C TRP A 611 14.37 -22.16 26.33
N GLU A 612 15.53 -22.37 25.74
CA GLU A 612 16.59 -21.37 25.70
C GLU A 612 17.16 -21.28 24.27
N ILE A 613 16.84 -20.24 23.54
CA ILE A 613 17.37 -19.89 22.23
C ILE A 613 17.24 -21.02 21.19
N ASP A 614 18.04 -22.11 21.31
CA ASP A 614 18.16 -23.20 20.34
C ASP A 614 17.94 -24.60 20.94
N ARG A 615 17.54 -24.70 22.23
CA ARG A 615 17.48 -25.97 22.95
C ARG A 615 16.44 -25.99 24.06
N PHE A 616 16.06 -27.20 24.45
CA PHE A 616 15.39 -27.47 25.71
C PHE A 616 16.43 -27.95 26.75
N LYS A 617 16.46 -27.32 27.92
CA LYS A 617 17.28 -27.69 29.04
C LYS A 617 16.40 -28.04 30.23
N VAL A 618 16.92 -28.96 31.11
CA VAL A 618 16.24 -29.33 32.37
C VAL A 618 16.44 -28.19 33.36
N LYS A 619 15.34 -27.74 33.98
CA LYS A 619 15.38 -26.74 35.04
C LYS A 619 16.28 -27.21 36.20
N GLY A 620 17.21 -26.37 36.62
CA GLY A 620 18.19 -26.71 37.65
C GLY A 620 19.35 -27.62 37.21
N SER A 621 19.37 -28.12 35.96
CA SER A 621 20.45 -28.94 35.41
C SER A 621 20.77 -28.52 33.97
N PRO A 622 21.42 -27.36 33.76
CA PRO A 622 21.65 -26.79 32.42
C PRO A 622 22.51 -27.64 31.48
N SER A 623 23.30 -28.58 32.03
CA SER A 623 24.10 -29.54 31.27
C SER A 623 23.24 -30.63 30.59
N GLN A 624 22.05 -30.89 31.12
CA GLN A 624 21.07 -31.79 30.52
C GLN A 624 20.18 -31.01 29.56
N ALA A 625 20.55 -31.02 28.28
CA ALA A 625 19.84 -30.29 27.24
C ALA A 625 19.81 -31.07 25.94
N LYS A 626 18.80 -30.79 25.11
CA LYS A 626 18.70 -31.22 23.70
C LYS A 626 18.49 -30.03 22.81
N THR A 627 19.35 -29.88 21.85
CA THR A 627 19.23 -28.86 20.82
C THR A 627 18.07 -29.16 19.85
N MET A 628 17.49 -28.15 19.26
CA MET A 628 16.45 -28.34 18.25
C MET A 628 16.95 -29.19 17.08
N LYS A 629 18.21 -29.06 16.68
CA LYS A 629 18.82 -29.85 15.60
C LYS A 629 18.91 -31.35 15.93
N GLU A 630 19.25 -31.70 17.18
CA GLU A 630 19.22 -33.13 17.65
C GLU A 630 17.78 -33.66 17.61
N ILE A 631 16.81 -32.88 18.06
CA ILE A 631 15.40 -33.26 18.08
C ILE A 631 14.85 -33.46 16.65
N CYS A 632 15.26 -32.63 15.69
CA CYS A 632 14.89 -32.79 14.27
C CYS A 632 15.27 -34.16 13.71
N MET A 633 16.46 -34.66 14.04
CA MET A 633 16.89 -35.99 13.63
C MET A 633 16.02 -37.10 14.27
N VAL A 634 15.81 -37.00 15.59
CA VAL A 634 15.02 -38.03 16.34
C VAL A 634 13.57 -38.05 15.88
N ALA A 635 12.98 -36.90 15.57
CA ALA A 635 11.61 -36.81 15.08
C ALA A 635 11.34 -37.63 13.77
N HIS A 636 12.40 -38.00 13.07
CA HIS A 636 12.32 -38.76 11.82
C HIS A 636 12.92 -40.18 11.91
N THR A 637 13.65 -40.51 12.98
CA THR A 637 14.35 -41.80 13.12
C THR A 637 13.66 -42.81 14.04
N GLY A 638 12.55 -42.45 14.69
CA GLY A 638 11.66 -43.40 15.34
C GLY A 638 11.79 -43.55 16.85
N ASN A 639 12.74 -42.90 17.53
CA ASN A 639 12.80 -42.90 19.02
C ASN A 639 11.88 -41.80 19.58
N LEU A 640 10.56 -41.96 19.41
CA LEU A 640 9.54 -41.01 19.80
C LEU A 640 8.70 -41.52 20.98
N PRO A 641 8.05 -40.61 21.73
CA PRO A 641 7.03 -41.01 22.70
C PRO A 641 5.95 -41.90 22.06
N ALA A 642 5.45 -42.86 22.85
CA ALA A 642 4.41 -43.77 22.36
C ALA A 642 3.16 -43.02 21.81
N GLY A 643 2.72 -43.40 20.61
CA GLY A 643 1.58 -42.76 19.95
C GLY A 643 1.86 -41.44 19.27
N MET A 644 3.09 -40.93 19.23
CA MET A 644 3.46 -39.72 18.52
C MET A 644 3.78 -40.01 17.05
N GLU A 645 3.18 -39.19 16.14
CA GLU A 645 3.49 -39.23 14.72
C GLU A 645 4.91 -38.72 14.43
N GLN A 646 5.57 -39.31 13.43
CA GLN A 646 6.87 -38.87 12.95
C GLN A 646 6.85 -37.50 12.29
N GLY A 647 8.02 -36.89 12.16
CA GLY A 647 8.24 -35.59 11.51
C GLY A 647 7.89 -34.39 12.39
N LEU A 648 8.34 -33.22 11.94
CA LEU A 648 8.11 -31.91 12.55
C LEU A 648 7.49 -30.97 11.51
N ASN A 649 6.16 -31.02 11.36
CA ASN A 649 5.41 -30.21 10.43
C ASN A 649 4.25 -29.54 11.15
N ALA A 650 3.91 -28.31 10.75
CA ALA A 650 2.73 -27.64 11.25
C ALA A 650 2.18 -26.63 10.25
N VAL A 651 0.87 -26.53 10.19
CA VAL A 651 0.17 -25.46 9.48
C VAL A 651 -0.55 -24.56 10.50
N SER A 652 -0.51 -23.26 10.27
CA SER A 652 -1.26 -22.28 11.04
C SER A 652 -1.99 -21.33 10.10
N TYR A 653 -3.24 -21.02 10.47
CA TYR A 653 -4.04 -19.95 9.89
C TYR A 653 -4.24 -18.90 10.98
N TYR A 654 -4.05 -17.63 10.64
CA TYR A 654 -4.17 -16.54 11.59
C TYR A 654 -5.10 -15.45 11.05
N ASP A 655 -6.20 -15.25 11.76
CA ASP A 655 -7.08 -14.09 11.61
C ASP A 655 -6.88 -13.22 12.87
N PRO A 656 -6.35 -12.00 12.76
CA PRO A 656 -5.98 -11.22 13.92
C PRO A 656 -7.23 -10.78 14.71
N PRO A 657 -7.14 -10.64 16.05
CA PRO A 657 -8.27 -10.17 16.86
C PRO A 657 -8.55 -8.67 16.66
N ASN A 658 -7.57 -7.91 16.23
CA ASN A 658 -7.61 -6.47 15.93
C ASN A 658 -6.59 -6.12 14.84
N LEU A 659 -6.70 -4.93 14.25
CA LEU A 659 -5.65 -4.36 13.42
C LEU A 659 -4.44 -3.96 14.28
N THR A 660 -3.31 -3.63 13.68
CA THR A 660 -2.15 -3.08 14.38
C THR A 660 -2.00 -1.60 14.05
N TYR A 661 -1.45 -0.84 15.00
CA TYR A 661 -1.38 0.62 14.95
C TYR A 661 0.08 1.09 15.08
N PRO A 662 0.88 1.02 13.99
CA PRO A 662 2.16 1.71 13.96
C PRO A 662 1.93 3.22 14.01
N PHE A 663 2.92 3.95 14.52
CA PHE A 663 2.83 5.41 14.63
C PHE A 663 4.21 6.03 14.48
N GLY A 664 4.24 7.35 14.31
CA GLY A 664 5.49 8.07 14.21
C GLY A 664 5.32 9.57 14.40
N ALA A 665 6.47 10.23 14.40
CA ALA A 665 6.57 11.68 14.40
C ALA A 665 7.67 12.08 13.41
N TYR A 666 7.36 12.98 12.48
CA TYR A 666 8.27 13.45 11.45
C TYR A 666 8.41 14.98 11.52
N LEU A 667 9.59 15.45 11.17
CA LEU A 667 9.86 16.86 11.02
C LEU A 667 10.64 17.13 9.74
N CYS A 668 10.14 18.08 8.94
CA CYS A 668 10.74 18.53 7.70
C CYS A 668 11.11 20.01 7.78
N VAL A 669 12.29 20.37 7.29
CA VAL A 669 12.74 21.76 7.12
C VAL A 669 12.95 22.00 5.65
N VAL A 670 12.30 23.02 5.11
CA VAL A 670 12.49 23.46 3.71
C VAL A 670 13.00 24.89 3.65
N ASP A 671 13.82 25.16 2.61
CA ASP A 671 14.15 26.51 2.16
C ASP A 671 13.59 26.67 0.73
N ILE A 672 12.79 27.72 0.52
CA ILE A 672 12.10 28.03 -0.73
C ILE A 672 12.71 29.28 -1.32
N ASP A 673 13.24 29.22 -2.53
CA ASP A 673 13.65 30.39 -3.31
C ASP A 673 12.40 31.13 -3.81
N LYS A 674 12.19 32.34 -3.32
CA LYS A 674 10.98 33.10 -3.63
C LYS A 674 10.91 33.61 -5.09
N PHE A 675 12.03 33.60 -5.81
CA PHE A 675 12.10 34.08 -7.19
C PHE A 675 11.85 32.96 -8.20
N THR A 676 12.21 31.72 -7.86
CA THR A 676 12.03 30.55 -8.75
C THR A 676 10.96 29.59 -8.29
N GLY A 677 10.57 29.64 -7.01
CA GLY A 677 9.69 28.67 -6.38
C GLY A 677 10.38 27.33 -6.06
N GLU A 678 11.68 27.21 -6.34
CA GLU A 678 12.42 25.99 -6.02
C GLU A 678 12.40 25.73 -4.51
N THR A 679 11.99 24.54 -4.13
CA THR A 679 11.89 24.10 -2.73
C THR A 679 12.96 23.07 -2.45
N LYS A 680 13.91 23.40 -1.58
CA LYS A 680 14.95 22.49 -1.12
C LYS A 680 14.58 21.91 0.24
N VAL A 681 14.48 20.59 0.33
CA VAL A 681 14.41 19.89 1.62
C VAL A 681 15.80 19.93 2.26
N ARG A 682 15.95 20.76 3.28
CA ARG A 682 17.21 20.95 4.00
C ARG A 682 17.46 19.84 5.01
N ARG A 683 16.40 19.38 5.68
CA ARG A 683 16.45 18.31 6.66
C ARG A 683 15.11 17.57 6.71
N PHE A 684 15.15 16.26 6.82
CA PHE A 684 13.99 15.46 7.15
C PHE A 684 14.37 14.43 8.21
N TYR A 685 13.68 14.47 9.34
CA TYR A 685 13.89 13.55 10.45
C TYR A 685 12.61 12.72 10.66
N ALA A 686 12.74 11.40 10.53
CA ALA A 686 11.64 10.46 10.65
C ALA A 686 11.84 9.53 11.84
N LEU A 687 10.86 9.49 12.76
CA LEU A 687 10.81 8.53 13.85
C LEU A 687 9.59 7.63 13.67
N ASP A 688 9.83 6.32 13.55
CA ASP A 688 8.80 5.30 13.39
C ASP A 688 8.74 4.34 14.58
N ASP A 689 7.53 3.91 14.94
CA ASP A 689 7.28 2.82 15.89
C ASP A 689 6.46 1.73 15.22
N CYS A 690 7.12 0.64 14.88
CA CYS A 690 6.50 -0.55 14.30
C CYS A 690 6.48 -1.74 15.29
N GLY A 691 6.52 -1.47 16.59
CA GLY A 691 6.62 -2.50 17.62
C GLY A 691 7.96 -3.23 17.56
N THR A 692 7.94 -4.54 17.77
CA THR A 692 9.15 -5.37 17.69
C THR A 692 9.77 -5.32 16.28
N ARG A 693 11.01 -4.90 16.21
CA ARG A 693 11.77 -4.77 14.95
C ARG A 693 12.35 -6.13 14.53
N ILE A 694 11.88 -6.66 13.39
CA ILE A 694 12.34 -7.97 12.89
C ILE A 694 13.74 -7.85 12.28
N ASN A 695 13.91 -6.93 11.33
CA ASN A 695 15.19 -6.64 10.69
C ASN A 695 15.36 -5.12 10.55
N PRO A 696 16.25 -4.50 11.32
CA PRO A 696 16.45 -3.05 11.29
C PRO A 696 16.80 -2.51 9.90
N MET A 697 17.66 -3.20 9.15
CA MET A 697 18.08 -2.76 7.80
C MET A 697 16.92 -2.80 6.80
N VAL A 698 16.08 -3.85 6.84
CA VAL A 698 14.91 -3.94 5.96
C VAL A 698 13.88 -2.87 6.31
N ILE A 699 13.66 -2.61 7.61
CA ILE A 699 12.77 -1.54 8.08
C ILE A 699 13.25 -0.19 7.58
N GLU A 700 14.53 0.12 7.73
CA GLU A 700 15.14 1.37 7.26
C GLU A 700 15.00 1.53 5.74
N GLY A 701 15.23 0.47 4.98
CA GLY A 701 15.00 0.47 3.53
C GLY A 701 13.56 0.76 3.13
N GLN A 702 12.57 0.24 3.90
CA GLN A 702 11.15 0.54 3.68
C GLN A 702 10.83 2.00 4.03
N ILE A 703 11.43 2.54 5.09
CA ILE A 703 11.25 3.95 5.49
C ILE A 703 11.83 4.87 4.42
N HIS A 704 13.06 4.67 3.99
CA HIS A 704 13.71 5.50 2.96
C HIS A 704 12.93 5.49 1.65
N GLY A 705 12.49 4.30 1.17
CA GLY A 705 11.68 4.18 -0.03
C GLY A 705 10.34 4.88 0.09
N GLY A 706 9.64 4.73 1.23
CA GLY A 706 8.35 5.38 1.45
C GLY A 706 8.45 6.91 1.58
N LEU A 707 9.52 7.43 2.18
CA LEU A 707 9.77 8.88 2.24
C LEU A 707 10.07 9.46 0.86
N THR A 708 10.80 8.72 0.00
CA THR A 708 11.06 9.12 -1.39
C THR A 708 9.76 9.24 -2.20
N GLU A 709 8.84 8.27 -2.05
CA GLU A 709 7.53 8.34 -2.69
C GLU A 709 6.65 9.45 -2.08
N ALA A 710 6.67 9.65 -0.75
CA ALA A 710 5.95 10.74 -0.11
C ALA A 710 6.44 12.11 -0.60
N PHE A 711 7.76 12.27 -0.77
CA PHE A 711 8.37 13.45 -1.39
C PHE A 711 7.86 13.66 -2.81
N ALA A 712 7.85 12.60 -3.62
CA ALA A 712 7.35 12.65 -5.00
C ALA A 712 5.89 13.14 -5.07
N VAL A 713 5.00 12.58 -4.25
CA VAL A 713 3.58 12.97 -4.19
C VAL A 713 3.43 14.42 -3.75
N ALA A 714 4.11 14.81 -2.66
CA ALA A 714 3.97 16.16 -2.13
C ALA A 714 4.52 17.24 -3.07
N MET A 715 5.60 16.94 -3.82
CA MET A 715 6.35 17.95 -4.54
C MET A 715 6.11 17.96 -6.05
N GLY A 716 5.67 16.84 -6.67
CA GLY A 716 5.63 16.81 -8.13
C GLY A 716 4.58 15.91 -8.78
N GLN A 717 4.08 14.90 -8.10
CA GLN A 717 3.18 13.93 -8.72
C GLN A 717 1.75 14.44 -8.88
N GLN A 718 1.28 14.42 -10.11
CA GLN A 718 -0.14 14.59 -10.46
C GLN A 718 -0.40 13.97 -11.83
N LEU A 719 -1.63 13.54 -12.06
CA LEU A 719 -2.12 13.03 -13.34
C LEU A 719 -3.30 13.90 -13.80
N PRO A 720 -3.01 14.96 -14.58
CA PRO A 720 -4.03 15.88 -15.04
C PRO A 720 -4.82 15.30 -16.22
N PHE A 721 -6.09 15.70 -16.32
CA PHE A 721 -6.97 15.44 -17.46
C PHE A 721 -7.55 16.77 -17.96
N ASP A 722 -7.74 16.88 -19.26
CA ASP A 722 -8.47 18.02 -19.82
C ASP A 722 -10.00 17.81 -19.71
N GLU A 723 -10.77 18.80 -20.19
CA GLU A 723 -12.24 18.76 -20.13
C GLU A 723 -12.85 17.69 -21.05
N SER A 724 -12.14 17.27 -22.11
CA SER A 724 -12.53 16.19 -23.01
C SER A 724 -12.17 14.80 -22.46
N GLY A 725 -11.47 14.72 -21.32
CA GLY A 725 -11.04 13.48 -20.69
C GLY A 725 -9.71 12.95 -21.21
N ASN A 726 -8.94 13.75 -21.95
CA ASN A 726 -7.61 13.35 -22.38
C ASN A 726 -6.65 13.39 -21.20
N HIS A 727 -5.87 12.33 -21.05
CA HIS A 727 -4.83 12.21 -20.04
C HIS A 727 -3.57 12.97 -20.48
N LEU A 728 -3.12 13.93 -19.67
CA LEU A 728 -2.04 14.87 -20.02
C LEU A 728 -0.69 14.54 -19.37
N GLY A 729 -0.52 13.37 -18.76
CA GLY A 729 0.67 13.04 -17.99
C GLY A 729 1.01 11.55 -18.03
N ASN A 730 0.99 10.91 -19.21
CA ASN A 730 1.13 9.46 -19.34
C ASN A 730 2.55 8.97 -19.68
N SER A 731 3.56 9.82 -19.53
CA SER A 731 4.97 9.45 -19.75
C SER A 731 5.83 9.81 -18.54
N LEU A 732 7.03 9.21 -18.46
CA LEU A 732 8.02 9.57 -17.42
C LEU A 732 8.66 10.96 -17.65
N LEU A 733 8.35 11.65 -18.76
CA LEU A 733 8.68 13.06 -18.96
C LEU A 733 7.72 13.97 -18.21
N ASP A 734 6.46 13.54 -18.05
CA ASP A 734 5.39 14.33 -17.46
C ASP A 734 5.10 13.93 -16.03
N TYR A 735 5.26 12.64 -15.71
CA TYR A 735 5.01 12.10 -14.37
C TYR A 735 6.29 12.02 -13.56
N PHE A 736 6.35 12.76 -12.45
CA PHE A 736 7.53 12.88 -11.62
C PHE A 736 7.83 11.59 -10.83
N VAL A 737 8.94 10.93 -11.18
CA VAL A 737 9.53 9.84 -10.41
C VAL A 737 10.93 10.28 -10.01
N PRO A 738 11.18 10.58 -8.71
CA PRO A 738 12.47 11.14 -8.29
C PRO A 738 13.60 10.13 -8.50
N THR A 739 14.72 10.63 -8.97
CA THR A 739 15.96 9.89 -9.04
C THR A 739 16.78 10.08 -7.76
N ALA A 740 17.97 9.48 -7.69
CA ALA A 740 18.89 9.68 -6.56
C ALA A 740 19.37 11.14 -6.43
N VAL A 741 19.24 11.95 -7.50
CA VAL A 741 19.66 13.37 -7.51
C VAL A 741 18.64 14.24 -6.77
N GLU A 742 17.35 14.01 -7.01
CA GLU A 742 16.27 14.78 -6.39
C GLU A 742 15.93 14.28 -4.98
N THR A 743 16.23 13.00 -4.70
CA THR A 743 15.88 12.40 -3.41
C THR A 743 16.67 13.03 -2.27
N PRO A 744 16.00 13.64 -1.27
CA PRO A 744 16.67 14.19 -0.10
C PRO A 744 17.37 13.11 0.75
N ARG A 745 18.26 13.53 1.62
CA ARG A 745 18.83 12.66 2.64
C ARG A 745 17.85 12.50 3.79
N TRP A 746 17.57 11.23 4.17
CA TRP A 746 16.71 10.88 5.28
C TRP A 746 17.52 10.65 6.56
N GLU A 747 17.07 11.24 7.67
CA GLU A 747 17.51 10.90 9.02
C GLU A 747 16.40 10.07 9.65
N THR A 748 16.73 8.85 10.10
CA THR A 748 15.74 7.91 10.64
C THR A 748 16.05 7.55 12.09
N ASP A 749 15.01 7.37 12.89
CA ASP A 749 15.09 6.93 14.27
C ASP A 749 13.86 6.06 14.62
N HIS A 750 13.80 5.52 15.83
CA HIS A 750 12.69 4.66 16.22
C HIS A 750 12.37 4.73 17.71
N THR A 751 11.16 4.31 18.05
CA THR A 751 10.74 3.83 19.37
C THR A 751 10.21 2.42 19.22
N VAL A 752 9.98 1.72 20.34
CA VAL A 752 9.50 0.34 20.35
C VAL A 752 8.32 0.22 21.32
N THR A 753 7.12 0.14 20.77
CA THR A 753 5.88 -0.08 21.52
C THR A 753 5.22 -1.35 20.98
N PRO A 754 5.45 -2.53 21.58
CA PRO A 754 4.95 -3.80 21.06
C PRO A 754 3.43 -3.83 20.91
N CYS A 755 2.95 -4.49 19.86
CA CYS A 755 1.53 -4.78 19.70
C CYS A 755 1.12 -5.86 20.72
N PRO A 756 0.13 -5.61 21.60
CA PRO A 756 -0.19 -6.51 22.70
C PRO A 756 -0.83 -7.84 22.26
N HIS A 757 -1.47 -7.88 21.11
CA HIS A 757 -2.13 -9.10 20.60
C HIS A 757 -1.31 -9.86 19.55
N HIS A 758 -0.22 -9.27 19.03
CA HIS A 758 0.63 -9.95 18.05
C HIS A 758 1.62 -10.93 18.73
N PRO A 759 1.79 -12.16 18.24
CA PRO A 759 2.63 -13.19 18.90
C PRO A 759 4.07 -12.76 19.22
N ILE A 760 4.64 -11.86 18.41
CA ILE A 760 6.00 -11.32 18.60
C ILE A 760 6.00 -9.80 18.82
N GLY A 761 4.85 -9.17 19.04
CA GLY A 761 4.73 -7.72 19.29
C GLY A 761 5.01 -6.82 18.08
N ALA A 762 5.14 -7.36 16.87
CA ALA A 762 5.44 -6.58 15.67
C ALA A 762 4.20 -5.88 15.11
N LYS A 763 4.42 -4.78 14.38
CA LYS A 763 3.43 -4.04 13.59
C LYS A 763 3.95 -3.91 12.15
N GLY A 764 3.09 -3.51 11.20
CA GLY A 764 3.54 -3.15 9.85
C GLY A 764 4.30 -1.81 9.84
N VAL A 765 5.11 -1.57 8.80
CA VAL A 765 5.88 -0.32 8.67
C VAL A 765 6.00 0.16 7.22
N ALA A 766 5.69 -0.71 6.25
CA ALA A 766 6.01 -0.43 4.85
C ALA A 766 5.28 0.80 4.27
N GLU A 767 4.13 1.18 4.79
CA GLU A 767 3.32 2.30 4.32
C GLU A 767 3.40 3.53 5.24
N SER A 768 3.80 3.37 6.51
CA SER A 768 3.93 4.44 7.51
C SER A 768 4.70 5.67 7.03
N PRO A 769 5.85 5.54 6.34
CA PRO A 769 6.60 6.71 5.87
C PRO A 769 5.85 7.54 4.84
N HIS A 770 4.99 6.93 4.06
CA HIS A 770 4.14 7.61 3.10
C HIS A 770 2.99 8.33 3.79
N VAL A 771 2.39 7.68 4.81
CA VAL A 771 1.31 8.25 5.64
C VAL A 771 1.77 9.50 6.39
N GLY A 772 2.93 9.45 7.04
CA GLY A 772 3.47 10.57 7.81
C GLY A 772 4.25 11.59 6.96
N GLY A 773 4.88 11.14 5.87
CA GLY A 773 5.75 11.98 5.05
C GLY A 773 4.99 13.03 4.24
N ILE A 774 3.91 12.64 3.55
CA ILE A 774 3.11 13.57 2.74
C ILE A 774 2.66 14.80 3.54
N PRO A 775 1.98 14.65 4.70
CA PRO A 775 1.62 15.81 5.50
C PRO A 775 2.83 16.59 6.02
N CYS A 776 3.95 15.93 6.34
CA CYS A 776 5.15 16.58 6.85
C CYS A 776 5.76 17.51 5.79
N PHE A 777 5.92 17.06 4.54
CA PHE A 777 6.39 17.90 3.43
C PHE A 777 5.43 19.05 3.14
N SER A 778 4.14 18.77 3.01
CA SER A 778 3.13 19.77 2.71
C SER A 778 3.06 20.83 3.82
N ASN A 779 3.08 20.40 5.10
CA ASN A 779 3.10 21.31 6.23
C ASN A 779 4.35 22.19 6.23
N ALA A 780 5.52 21.68 5.82
CA ALA A 780 6.74 22.47 5.73
C ALA A 780 6.65 23.55 4.65
N VAL A 781 6.16 23.20 3.46
CA VAL A 781 6.00 24.18 2.37
C VAL A 781 5.01 25.28 2.77
N ILE A 782 3.84 24.91 3.30
CA ILE A 782 2.82 25.86 3.68
C ILE A 782 3.26 26.74 4.86
N ASP A 783 4.00 26.17 5.82
CA ASP A 783 4.55 26.94 6.94
C ASP A 783 5.51 28.06 6.52
N ALA A 784 6.23 27.88 5.41
CA ALA A 784 7.07 28.93 4.86
C ALA A 784 6.28 30.21 4.53
N PHE A 785 4.99 30.08 4.20
CA PHE A 785 4.09 31.18 3.87
C PHE A 785 3.11 31.56 4.99
N ALA A 786 3.06 30.81 6.10
CA ALA A 786 2.07 30.98 7.15
C ALA A 786 2.08 32.39 7.78
N HIS A 787 3.25 33.02 7.92
CA HIS A 787 3.41 34.39 8.44
C HIS A 787 2.87 35.45 7.47
N LEU A 788 2.60 35.10 6.23
CA LEU A 788 1.99 35.93 5.18
C LEU A 788 0.47 35.69 5.04
N GLY A 789 -0.12 34.92 5.97
CA GLY A 789 -1.54 34.66 6.02
C GLY A 789 -2.02 33.44 5.23
N VAL A 790 -1.14 32.68 4.61
CA VAL A 790 -1.51 31.44 3.88
C VAL A 790 -1.85 30.35 4.89
N THR A 791 -3.04 29.75 4.75
CA THR A 791 -3.50 28.65 5.62
C THR A 791 -3.35 27.30 4.94
N HIS A 792 -3.51 27.24 3.61
CA HIS A 792 -3.42 26.02 2.82
C HIS A 792 -2.92 26.29 1.39
N MET A 793 -2.29 25.29 0.80
CA MET A 793 -1.93 25.17 -0.62
C MET A 793 -2.09 23.71 -1.02
N ASP A 794 -2.77 23.45 -2.13
CA ASP A 794 -2.93 22.10 -2.66
C ASP A 794 -1.64 21.51 -3.22
N MET A 795 -1.46 20.22 -3.03
CA MET A 795 -0.39 19.45 -3.68
C MET A 795 -0.65 19.26 -5.20
N PRO A 796 0.40 19.00 -5.98
CA PRO A 796 1.81 18.99 -5.61
C PRO A 796 2.37 20.41 -5.47
N HIS A 797 3.31 20.59 -4.56
CA HIS A 797 4.02 21.86 -4.34
C HIS A 797 5.17 22.02 -5.34
N SER A 798 4.86 21.92 -6.63
CA SER A 798 5.87 22.10 -7.70
C SER A 798 6.45 23.53 -7.68
N ALA A 799 7.68 23.68 -8.17
CA ALA A 799 8.33 24.99 -8.22
C ALA A 799 7.43 26.05 -8.90
N TYR A 800 6.70 25.69 -9.95
CA TYR A 800 5.76 26.60 -10.62
C TYR A 800 4.61 27.05 -9.71
N ARG A 801 3.95 26.14 -9.00
CA ARG A 801 2.85 26.50 -8.07
C ARG A 801 3.34 27.34 -6.88
N VAL A 802 4.50 26.98 -6.34
CA VAL A 802 5.14 27.74 -5.26
C VAL A 802 5.52 29.14 -5.75
N TRP A 803 6.09 29.27 -6.94
CA TRP A 803 6.37 30.55 -7.58
C TRP A 803 5.10 31.38 -7.81
N GLN A 804 4.02 30.78 -8.31
CA GLN A 804 2.71 31.46 -8.44
C GLN A 804 2.21 32.01 -7.10
N GLN A 805 2.38 31.25 -6.01
CA GLN A 805 2.04 31.72 -4.65
C GLN A 805 2.89 32.95 -4.27
N CYS A 806 4.20 32.93 -4.56
CA CYS A 806 5.08 34.07 -4.34
C CYS A 806 4.65 35.29 -5.17
N GLN A 807 4.24 35.09 -6.42
CA GLN A 807 3.69 36.15 -7.28
C GLN A 807 2.40 36.76 -6.69
N THR A 808 1.45 35.88 -6.29
CA THR A 808 0.18 36.31 -5.68
C THR A 808 0.38 37.15 -4.43
N LEU A 809 1.41 36.85 -3.64
CA LEU A 809 1.79 37.59 -2.42
C LEU A 809 2.67 38.82 -2.71
N GLY A 810 3.14 39.01 -3.96
CA GLY A 810 4.02 40.12 -4.36
C GLY A 810 5.41 40.11 -3.75
N ILE A 811 5.90 38.94 -3.26
CA ILE A 811 7.16 38.81 -2.52
C ILE A 811 8.38 38.45 -3.38
N ASN A 812 8.20 38.21 -4.66
CA ASN A 812 9.23 37.84 -5.62
C ASN A 812 9.69 38.99 -6.54
N GLN A 813 9.36 40.23 -6.20
CA GLN A 813 9.91 41.40 -6.89
C GLN A 813 11.32 41.69 -6.36
N ARG A 814 12.30 41.82 -7.25
CA ARG A 814 13.64 42.29 -6.87
C ARG A 814 13.58 43.80 -6.55
N ALA A 815 14.13 44.20 -5.43
CA ALA A 815 14.25 45.63 -5.11
C ALA A 815 15.00 46.32 -6.27
N GLY A 816 14.31 47.17 -7.05
CA GLY A 816 14.90 47.97 -8.10
C GLY A 816 14.61 47.53 -9.55
N SER A 817 13.63 46.65 -9.82
CA SER A 817 13.12 46.40 -11.18
C SER A 817 11.84 47.12 -11.45
#